data_043d825570a916aa1da347fd686e5427
#
_entry.id   043d825570a916aa1da347fd686e5427
#
_cell.length_a   1.000
_cell.length_b   1.000
_cell.length_c   1.000
_cell.angle_alpha   90.00
_cell.angle_beta   90.00
_cell.angle_gamma   90.00
#
_symmetry.space_group_name_H-M   'P 1'
#
loop_
_entity.id
_entity.type
_entity.pdbx_description
1 polymer ?
#
loop_
_entity_poly.entity_id
_entity_poly.type
_entity_poly.pdbx_seq_one_letter_code
_entity_poly.pdbx_strand_id
1 'polypeptide(L)'
;MTAPVTRPVRRRITVRGTVQGVGFRPYVHRLAAGLALTGFVSNTADGVLIEVEGPPDDVDRFAGRLTEQPPPLATVTGVGCEDVPATGATGPFTIRPTERSPGRTQLPPDTATCADCLRELADPGDRRHRHPFVTCTHCGPRFTIATGMPYDRPATTMAGFPMCPACAREYGDPADRRFHAQPVACPDCGPRLALVPAAGLGVRPARDAKALATARALLAAGRVVAVKGVGGYHLACDATDARAVATLRRRKERGGKAFAVMCADLETAERLAVLSAAERAALTSARRPIVLLRRRTHPDGVRLADQVCPDSPHVGLLLPYTPVHTLLLGLPGDPPGPRVLVMTSGNRSGEPIVTDDAEALTRLAGLADAWLTHDRPIASPCDDSLLRVRPDGTEQVLRRSRGYVPRPLRLPLPVRPTLATGGDLKNALCLGEGDQAWFGPHIGDLGDLAGLAAAERAERHLTLLTGVTPRLAAADRHPGYHSTRRAARLGLGEPVLVQHHHAHIASAMAEHGLDGRTPVIGVAFDGTGYGDDGTVWGGEILLADYTGYRRLARLTPAPLPGGDTGVANPCRLALARLWAAGLPWEPGLPSVEACTETELAVLRQQLTRGLACVPTSGMGRLFDAVSSLVGLCHRAGYEAQAALELEAAALTAWDADKGAYPFGLTPLSGIGGGTPWRRPPGRRTPAAGWEMNPAPVLRALLRDRARRTPVPVLAARFHRGVARAVAHLCRRTRARTGLTTVVLTGGVFANALLEEETAALLTTAGLTVLRHGEVPPNDGGLALGQLMVAGTAAHHETE
;
A
#
# COMPACT_ATOMS: atom_id res chain seq x y z
N MET A 1 -4.73 61.95 -18.67
CA MET A 1 -3.59 61.33 -17.99
C MET A 1 -3.42 59.94 -18.62
N THR A 2 -2.48 59.76 -19.53
CA THR A 2 -2.09 58.50 -20.13
C THR A 2 -1.36 57.67 -19.06
N ALA A 3 -1.88 56.48 -18.72
CA ALA A 3 -1.21 55.56 -17.82
C ALA A 3 0.23 55.31 -18.35
N PRO A 4 1.23 55.19 -17.47
CA PRO A 4 2.57 54.86 -17.91
C PRO A 4 2.56 53.51 -18.63
N VAL A 5 3.01 53.52 -19.89
CA VAL A 5 3.21 52.27 -20.66
C VAL A 5 4.34 51.53 -19.99
N THR A 6 4.00 50.60 -19.10
CA THR A 6 4.98 49.69 -18.50
C THR A 6 5.60 48.85 -19.61
N ARG A 7 6.94 48.85 -19.71
CA ARG A 7 7.65 47.98 -20.68
C ARG A 7 7.33 46.52 -20.37
N PRO A 8 6.96 45.73 -21.38
CA PRO A 8 6.71 44.29 -21.16
C PRO A 8 7.97 43.60 -20.65
N VAL A 9 7.78 42.69 -19.72
CA VAL A 9 8.83 41.77 -19.21
C VAL A 9 8.60 40.38 -19.79
N ARG A 10 9.70 39.68 -20.02
CA ARG A 10 9.65 38.25 -20.42
C ARG A 10 10.33 37.42 -19.37
N ARG A 11 9.66 36.32 -19.00
CA ARG A 11 10.17 35.39 -17.99
C ARG A 11 10.15 33.97 -18.51
N ARG A 12 11.26 33.27 -18.30
CA ARG A 12 11.36 31.84 -18.49
C ARG A 12 11.08 31.16 -17.15
N ILE A 13 10.08 30.28 -17.12
CA ILE A 13 9.63 29.60 -15.92
C ILE A 13 9.76 28.09 -16.12
N THR A 14 10.49 27.42 -15.23
CA THR A 14 10.60 25.97 -15.21
C THR A 14 9.80 25.43 -14.02
N VAL A 15 8.82 24.58 -14.30
CA VAL A 15 7.97 23.96 -13.26
C VAL A 15 8.32 22.48 -13.14
N ARG A 16 8.69 22.05 -11.93
CA ARG A 16 9.05 20.67 -11.60
C ARG A 16 7.98 19.99 -10.77
N GLY A 17 7.94 18.64 -10.82
CA GLY A 17 6.99 17.82 -10.08
C GLY A 17 6.12 16.95 -10.98
N THR A 18 4.98 16.50 -10.48
CA THR A 18 3.97 15.78 -11.28
C THR A 18 3.16 16.79 -12.08
N VAL A 19 3.70 17.26 -13.20
CA VAL A 19 3.14 18.33 -14.04
C VAL A 19 2.87 17.87 -15.49
N GLN A 20 3.08 16.59 -15.80
CA GLN A 20 2.74 16.01 -17.11
C GLN A 20 1.64 14.97 -16.96
N GLY A 21 0.80 14.79 -17.98
CA GLY A 21 -0.32 13.86 -17.95
C GLY A 21 -1.47 14.24 -16.99
N VAL A 22 -1.43 15.43 -16.41
CA VAL A 22 -2.37 15.96 -15.40
C VAL A 22 -3.14 17.19 -15.85
N GLY A 23 -3.04 17.56 -17.14
CA GLY A 23 -3.70 18.76 -17.69
C GLY A 23 -2.98 20.08 -17.38
N PHE A 24 -1.69 20.04 -17.03
CA PHE A 24 -0.93 21.24 -16.65
C PHE A 24 -0.71 22.20 -17.83
N ARG A 25 -0.29 21.70 -19.02
CA ARG A 25 -0.15 22.55 -20.23
C ARG A 25 -1.45 23.28 -20.63
N PRO A 26 -2.63 22.60 -20.70
CA PRO A 26 -3.91 23.28 -20.90
C PRO A 26 -4.22 24.33 -19.84
N TYR A 27 -3.89 24.06 -18.57
CA TYR A 27 -4.08 25.01 -17.48
C TYR A 27 -3.22 26.26 -17.68
N VAL A 28 -1.92 26.09 -17.98
CA VAL A 28 -0.98 27.21 -18.26
C VAL A 28 -1.47 28.04 -19.44
N HIS A 29 -1.91 27.39 -20.52
CA HIS A 29 -2.45 28.04 -21.69
C HIS A 29 -3.68 28.92 -21.35
N ARG A 30 -4.67 28.34 -20.62
CA ARG A 30 -5.87 29.13 -20.22
C ARG A 30 -5.53 30.26 -19.26
N LEU A 31 -4.57 30.05 -18.36
CA LEU A 31 -4.12 31.08 -17.43
C LEU A 31 -3.46 32.26 -18.16
N ALA A 32 -2.57 31.96 -19.11
CA ALA A 32 -1.90 32.99 -19.93
C ALA A 32 -2.89 33.74 -20.83
N ALA A 33 -3.84 33.02 -21.47
CA ALA A 33 -4.89 33.61 -22.28
C ALA A 33 -5.81 34.54 -21.48
N GLY A 34 -6.16 34.12 -20.24
CA GLY A 34 -6.99 34.94 -19.32
C GLY A 34 -6.31 36.23 -18.82
N LEU A 35 -4.96 36.28 -18.91
CA LEU A 35 -4.14 37.47 -18.58
C LEU A 35 -3.63 38.20 -19.82
N ALA A 36 -4.08 37.84 -21.03
CA ALA A 36 -3.64 38.36 -22.32
C ALA A 36 -2.10 38.33 -22.49
N LEU A 37 -1.42 37.32 -21.94
CA LEU A 37 0.03 37.12 -22.04
C LEU A 37 0.39 36.39 -23.34
N THR A 38 1.57 36.70 -23.89
CA THR A 38 2.12 36.01 -25.05
C THR A 38 3.20 35.00 -24.63
N GLY A 39 3.54 34.06 -25.53
CA GLY A 39 4.59 33.09 -25.22
C GLY A 39 4.21 31.64 -25.55
N PHE A 40 4.81 30.70 -24.81
CA PHE A 40 4.53 29.29 -25.01
C PHE A 40 4.74 28.47 -23.77
N VAL A 41 4.17 27.27 -23.77
CA VAL A 41 4.44 26.19 -22.81
C VAL A 41 4.82 24.91 -23.56
N SER A 42 5.84 24.20 -23.09
CA SER A 42 6.26 22.88 -23.59
C SER A 42 6.56 21.93 -22.44
N ASN A 43 6.42 20.63 -22.68
CA ASN A 43 6.99 19.63 -21.77
C ASN A 43 8.48 19.50 -22.07
N THR A 44 9.26 19.36 -21.01
CA THR A 44 10.66 18.98 -21.06
C THR A 44 10.88 17.68 -20.30
N ALA A 45 12.06 17.16 -20.36
CA ALA A 45 12.42 15.95 -19.61
C ALA A 45 12.32 16.12 -18.10
N ASP A 46 12.50 17.33 -17.56
CA ASP A 46 12.54 17.63 -16.12
C ASP A 46 11.23 18.28 -15.59
N GLY A 47 10.23 18.45 -16.46
CA GLY A 47 8.98 19.10 -16.08
C GLY A 47 8.30 19.86 -17.20
N VAL A 48 7.94 21.11 -16.94
CA VAL A 48 7.29 22.02 -17.90
C VAL A 48 8.10 23.30 -18.01
N LEU A 49 8.45 23.67 -19.23
CA LEU A 49 9.06 24.96 -19.59
C LEU A 49 7.97 25.90 -20.08
N ILE A 50 7.99 27.12 -19.55
CA ILE A 50 7.09 28.22 -19.95
C ILE A 50 7.96 29.41 -20.25
N GLU A 51 7.72 30.06 -21.36
CA GLU A 51 8.15 31.44 -21.60
C GLU A 51 6.93 32.33 -21.74
N VAL A 52 6.87 33.38 -20.95
CA VAL A 52 5.72 34.30 -20.88
C VAL A 52 6.20 35.75 -20.95
N GLU A 53 5.49 36.57 -21.76
CA GLU A 53 5.81 37.99 -21.97
C GLU A 53 4.54 38.83 -21.86
N GLY A 54 4.63 39.95 -21.12
CA GLY A 54 3.54 40.87 -20.92
C GLY A 54 3.80 41.92 -19.85
N PRO A 55 2.77 42.62 -19.33
CA PRO A 55 2.92 43.56 -18.23
C PRO A 55 3.50 42.90 -16.99
N PRO A 56 4.42 43.54 -16.22
CA PRO A 56 5.07 42.95 -15.06
C PRO A 56 4.09 42.34 -14.06
N ASP A 57 3.05 43.09 -13.67
CA ASP A 57 2.05 42.63 -12.68
C ASP A 57 1.28 41.38 -13.13
N ASP A 58 1.01 41.26 -14.45
CA ASP A 58 0.32 40.12 -15.01
C ASP A 58 1.23 38.88 -15.08
N VAL A 59 2.52 39.06 -15.38
CA VAL A 59 3.53 38.01 -15.37
C VAL A 59 3.77 37.50 -13.94
N ASP A 60 3.81 38.40 -12.95
CA ASP A 60 3.93 38.00 -11.52
C ASP A 60 2.70 37.24 -11.04
N ARG A 61 1.51 37.72 -11.39
CA ARG A 61 0.23 37.05 -11.07
C ARG A 61 0.15 35.66 -11.72
N PHE A 62 0.60 35.56 -12.96
CA PHE A 62 0.69 34.29 -13.66
C PHE A 62 1.62 33.30 -12.93
N ALA A 63 2.83 33.74 -12.59
CA ALA A 63 3.81 32.89 -11.87
C ALA A 63 3.28 32.41 -10.51
N GLY A 64 2.63 33.29 -9.72
CA GLY A 64 2.04 32.94 -8.43
C GLY A 64 0.96 31.87 -8.57
N ARG A 65 0.06 32.00 -9.54
CA ARG A 65 -1.03 31.04 -9.74
C ARG A 65 -0.58 29.65 -10.17
N LEU A 66 0.61 29.48 -10.74
CA LEU A 66 1.15 28.14 -11.09
C LEU A 66 1.30 27.25 -9.86
N THR A 67 1.56 27.83 -8.69
CA THR A 67 1.71 27.10 -7.40
C THR A 67 0.45 27.12 -6.56
N GLU A 68 -0.32 28.21 -6.61
CA GLU A 68 -1.49 28.38 -5.72
C GLU A 68 -2.71 27.58 -6.19
N GLN A 69 -2.90 27.42 -7.50
CA GLN A 69 -4.09 26.81 -8.08
C GLN A 69 -3.77 25.79 -9.18
N PRO A 70 -2.85 24.82 -8.94
CA PRO A 70 -2.52 23.83 -9.96
C PRO A 70 -3.73 22.92 -10.25
N PRO A 71 -3.75 22.22 -11.41
CA PRO A 71 -4.76 21.22 -11.71
C PRO A 71 -4.86 20.13 -10.60
N PRO A 72 -6.02 19.52 -10.38
CA PRO A 72 -6.27 18.63 -9.24
C PRO A 72 -5.29 17.45 -9.07
N LEU A 73 -4.67 16.99 -10.16
CA LEU A 73 -3.70 15.88 -10.14
C LEU A 73 -2.25 16.37 -10.21
N ALA A 74 -2.02 17.66 -10.37
CA ALA A 74 -0.68 18.23 -10.41
C ALA A 74 -0.10 18.38 -9.00
N THR A 75 1.18 18.09 -8.87
CA THR A 75 1.96 18.39 -7.66
C THR A 75 3.18 19.18 -8.11
N VAL A 76 3.20 20.47 -7.80
CA VAL A 76 4.35 21.34 -8.10
C VAL A 76 5.33 21.23 -6.94
N THR A 77 6.54 20.75 -7.21
CA THR A 77 7.60 20.58 -6.20
C THR A 77 8.64 21.70 -6.26
N GLY A 78 8.67 22.47 -7.36
CA GLY A 78 9.55 23.61 -7.50
C GLY A 78 9.21 24.44 -8.73
N VAL A 79 9.39 25.75 -8.62
CA VAL A 79 9.28 26.71 -9.72
C VAL A 79 10.57 27.54 -9.76
N GLY A 80 11.28 27.48 -10.88
CA GLY A 80 12.42 28.34 -11.17
C GLY A 80 11.97 29.44 -12.10
N CYS A 81 12.32 30.70 -11.81
CA CYS A 81 12.01 31.85 -12.66
C CYS A 81 13.32 32.56 -13.04
N GLU A 82 13.47 32.90 -14.32
CA GLU A 82 14.60 33.62 -14.90
C GLU A 82 14.06 34.73 -15.81
N ASP A 83 14.49 35.95 -15.58
CA ASP A 83 14.17 37.07 -16.49
C ASP A 83 15.01 36.95 -17.75
N VAL A 84 14.35 37.01 -18.91
CA VAL A 84 14.98 36.91 -20.22
C VAL A 84 14.64 38.13 -21.07
N PRO A 85 15.45 38.52 -22.08
CA PRO A 85 15.15 39.68 -22.91
C PRO A 85 13.76 39.61 -23.56
N ALA A 86 12.96 40.68 -23.41
CA ALA A 86 11.66 40.79 -24.07
C ALA A 86 11.86 40.79 -25.60
N THR A 87 10.99 40.05 -26.30
CA THR A 87 11.05 39.93 -27.75
C THR A 87 10.07 40.84 -28.47
N GLY A 88 9.12 41.42 -27.73
CA GLY A 88 8.00 42.18 -28.31
C GLY A 88 7.04 41.29 -29.13
N ALA A 89 7.01 40.01 -28.80
CA ALA A 89 6.19 39.03 -29.52
C ALA A 89 4.70 39.43 -29.45
N THR A 90 4.07 39.50 -30.59
CA THR A 90 2.63 39.72 -30.74
C THR A 90 2.00 38.40 -31.22
N GLY A 91 1.02 37.90 -30.49
CA GLY A 91 0.33 36.68 -30.88
C GLY A 91 -0.24 35.92 -29.68
N PRO A 92 -1.08 34.88 -29.88
CA PRO A 92 -1.63 34.14 -28.78
C PRO A 92 -0.55 33.29 -28.08
N PHE A 93 -0.77 33.00 -26.80
CA PHE A 93 0.03 32.02 -26.07
C PHE A 93 -0.15 30.63 -26.72
N THR A 94 0.93 29.86 -26.89
CA THR A 94 0.89 28.60 -27.63
C THR A 94 1.38 27.43 -26.81
N ILE A 95 0.91 26.22 -27.17
CA ILE A 95 1.46 24.97 -26.61
C ILE A 95 2.37 24.35 -27.67
N ARG A 96 3.65 24.25 -27.35
CA ARG A 96 4.64 23.62 -28.24
C ARG A 96 4.72 22.09 -28.03
N PRO A 97 5.13 21.34 -29.07
CA PRO A 97 5.45 19.92 -28.92
C PRO A 97 6.46 19.67 -27.81
N THR A 98 6.42 18.45 -27.22
CA THR A 98 7.37 18.01 -26.18
C THR A 98 8.79 17.99 -26.77
N GLU A 99 9.73 18.64 -26.11
CA GLU A 99 11.14 18.56 -26.47
C GLU A 99 11.70 17.21 -26.01
N ARG A 100 12.28 16.47 -26.97
CA ARG A 100 12.96 15.21 -26.67
C ARG A 100 14.35 15.53 -26.10
N SER A 101 14.46 15.57 -24.78
CA SER A 101 15.73 15.68 -24.07
C SER A 101 15.83 14.54 -23.04
N PRO A 102 17.04 14.08 -22.69
CA PRO A 102 17.18 13.14 -21.58
C PRO A 102 16.77 13.82 -20.28
N GLY A 103 15.86 13.21 -19.54
CA GLY A 103 15.39 13.72 -18.25
C GLY A 103 14.21 12.92 -17.71
N ARG A 104 13.73 13.25 -16.53
CA ARG A 104 12.86 12.40 -15.71
C ARG A 104 11.52 13.06 -15.40
N THR A 105 10.55 12.85 -16.25
CA THR A 105 9.18 13.27 -15.99
C THR A 105 8.51 12.30 -15.04
N GLN A 106 7.80 12.81 -14.04
CA GLN A 106 7.02 12.00 -13.13
C GLN A 106 5.69 11.60 -13.76
N LEU A 107 5.46 10.29 -13.90
CA LEU A 107 4.19 9.74 -14.34
C LEU A 107 3.20 9.76 -13.16
N PRO A 108 1.99 10.34 -13.30
CA PRO A 108 0.97 10.25 -12.27
C PRO A 108 0.41 8.82 -12.14
N PRO A 109 -0.11 8.45 -10.96
CA PRO A 109 -0.81 7.17 -10.76
C PRO A 109 -2.13 7.13 -11.52
N ASP A 110 -2.67 5.91 -11.67
CA ASP A 110 -4.05 5.71 -12.12
C ASP A 110 -5.02 6.35 -11.14
N THR A 111 -6.04 7.04 -11.66
CA THR A 111 -7.03 7.75 -10.85
C THR A 111 -8.44 7.32 -11.21
N ALA A 112 -9.34 7.45 -10.25
CA ALA A 112 -10.75 7.17 -10.45
C ALA A 112 -11.38 8.14 -11.45
N THR A 113 -12.48 7.71 -12.08
CA THR A 113 -13.30 8.52 -12.98
C THR A 113 -13.80 9.77 -12.24
N CYS A 114 -13.55 10.96 -12.77
CA CYS A 114 -13.96 12.22 -12.17
C CYS A 114 -15.47 12.47 -12.32
N ALA A 115 -15.99 13.41 -11.51
CA ALA A 115 -17.41 13.74 -11.51
C ALA A 115 -17.94 14.17 -12.88
N ASP A 116 -17.15 14.94 -13.67
CA ASP A 116 -17.55 15.36 -15.01
C ASP A 116 -17.71 14.16 -15.95
N CYS A 117 -16.75 13.24 -15.95
CA CYS A 117 -16.86 12.03 -16.77
C CYS A 117 -18.00 11.09 -16.31
N LEU A 118 -18.31 11.07 -15.00
CA LEU A 118 -19.47 10.33 -14.49
C LEU A 118 -20.79 10.98 -14.92
N ARG A 119 -20.87 12.31 -14.99
CA ARG A 119 -22.06 13.02 -15.54
C ARG A 119 -22.28 12.66 -17.01
N GLU A 120 -21.24 12.77 -17.86
CA GLU A 120 -21.30 12.37 -19.27
C GLU A 120 -21.65 10.89 -19.44
N LEU A 121 -21.13 10.01 -18.58
CA LEU A 121 -21.47 8.57 -18.59
C LEU A 121 -22.97 8.33 -18.38
N ALA A 122 -23.62 9.15 -17.55
CA ALA A 122 -25.02 9.03 -17.18
C ALA A 122 -25.97 9.82 -18.08
N ASP A 123 -25.48 10.84 -18.79
CA ASP A 123 -26.30 11.74 -19.62
C ASP A 123 -26.62 11.11 -20.97
N PRO A 124 -27.92 10.78 -21.26
CA PRO A 124 -28.33 10.25 -22.55
C PRO A 124 -28.05 11.18 -23.74
N GLY A 125 -27.88 12.50 -23.51
CA GLY A 125 -27.55 13.49 -24.55
C GLY A 125 -26.05 13.55 -24.89
N ASP A 126 -25.19 12.97 -24.06
CA ASP A 126 -23.76 12.97 -24.31
C ASP A 126 -23.34 11.83 -25.26
N ARG A 127 -22.42 12.13 -26.18
CA ARG A 127 -21.89 11.12 -27.11
C ARG A 127 -21.11 9.98 -26.43
N ARG A 128 -20.72 10.13 -25.18
CA ARG A 128 -20.08 9.12 -24.30
C ARG A 128 -21.04 8.51 -23.29
N HIS A 129 -22.35 8.73 -23.47
CA HIS A 129 -23.35 8.04 -22.65
C HIS A 129 -23.07 6.53 -22.61
N ARG A 130 -22.94 5.98 -21.41
CA ARG A 130 -22.65 4.58 -21.13
C ARG A 130 -21.35 4.02 -21.76
N HIS A 131 -20.40 4.92 -22.12
CA HIS A 131 -19.12 4.49 -22.66
C HIS A 131 -18.19 3.98 -21.53
N PRO A 132 -17.81 2.68 -21.52
CA PRO A 132 -17.10 2.06 -20.41
C PRO A 132 -15.63 2.52 -20.26
N PHE A 133 -15.14 3.39 -21.16
CA PHE A 133 -13.78 3.92 -21.16
C PHE A 133 -13.74 5.45 -21.21
N VAL A 134 -14.82 6.12 -20.77
CA VAL A 134 -14.83 7.58 -20.67
C VAL A 134 -13.76 8.09 -19.73
N THR A 135 -13.01 9.10 -20.17
CA THR A 135 -11.88 9.69 -19.43
C THR A 135 -11.58 11.11 -19.91
N CYS A 136 -10.82 11.85 -19.12
CA CYS A 136 -10.27 13.18 -19.49
C CYS A 136 -8.86 13.36 -18.92
N THR A 137 -8.30 14.58 -18.97
CA THR A 137 -6.97 14.88 -18.41
C THR A 137 -6.89 14.71 -16.89
N HIS A 138 -8.02 14.77 -16.18
CA HIS A 138 -8.08 14.70 -14.70
C HIS A 138 -8.45 13.32 -14.15
N CYS A 139 -8.62 12.28 -14.99
CA CYS A 139 -9.03 10.97 -14.51
C CYS A 139 -8.62 9.83 -15.42
N GLY A 140 -8.78 8.60 -14.94
CA GLY A 140 -8.55 7.38 -15.70
C GLY A 140 -7.13 6.82 -15.60
N PRO A 141 -6.79 5.88 -16.48
CA PRO A 141 -5.52 5.15 -16.43
C PRO A 141 -4.34 6.01 -16.85
N ARG A 142 -3.18 5.74 -16.22
CA ARG A 142 -1.88 6.38 -16.48
C ARG A 142 -0.78 5.31 -16.43
N PHE A 143 -0.42 4.88 -15.21
CA PHE A 143 0.63 3.90 -14.95
C PHE A 143 0.34 2.55 -15.63
N THR A 144 -0.86 2.06 -15.51
CA THR A 144 -1.23 0.73 -16.02
C THR A 144 -1.29 0.65 -17.55
N ILE A 145 -1.33 1.78 -18.25
CA ILE A 145 -1.33 1.83 -19.71
C ILE A 145 -0.03 2.37 -20.32
N ALA A 146 0.89 2.93 -19.52
CA ALA A 146 2.14 3.49 -20.01
C ALA A 146 3.09 2.35 -20.43
N THR A 147 3.60 2.42 -21.67
CA THR A 147 4.59 1.49 -22.24
C THR A 147 5.95 2.13 -22.40
N GLY A 148 6.07 3.42 -22.08
CA GLY A 148 7.32 4.18 -22.17
C GLY A 148 7.13 5.65 -21.79
N MET A 149 8.25 6.39 -21.84
CA MET A 149 8.29 7.84 -21.61
C MET A 149 8.87 8.55 -22.84
N PRO A 150 8.50 9.79 -23.13
CA PRO A 150 7.51 10.64 -22.45
C PRO A 150 6.09 10.07 -22.53
N TYR A 151 5.21 10.43 -21.56
CA TYR A 151 3.82 9.97 -21.52
C TYR A 151 2.98 10.64 -22.63
N ASP A 152 3.05 10.05 -23.81
CA ASP A 152 2.25 10.43 -24.98
C ASP A 152 1.53 9.20 -25.55
N ARG A 153 0.41 9.40 -26.29
CA ARG A 153 -0.45 8.28 -26.74
C ARG A 153 0.31 7.13 -27.44
N PRO A 154 1.33 7.38 -28.32
CA PRO A 154 2.11 6.30 -28.91
C PRO A 154 2.89 5.47 -27.89
N ALA A 155 3.25 6.03 -26.73
CA ALA A 155 3.91 5.35 -25.63
C ALA A 155 2.92 4.80 -24.56
N THR A 156 1.70 4.49 -24.99
CA THR A 156 0.67 3.86 -24.17
C THR A 156 0.00 2.71 -24.91
N THR A 157 -0.72 1.85 -24.19
CA THR A 157 -1.56 0.79 -24.80
C THR A 157 -2.72 1.35 -25.63
N MET A 158 -2.97 2.66 -25.61
CA MET A 158 -3.93 3.34 -26.46
C MET A 158 -3.41 3.63 -27.88
N ALA A 159 -2.13 3.38 -28.17
CA ALA A 159 -1.57 3.47 -29.53
C ALA A 159 -2.32 2.62 -30.56
N GLY A 160 -2.84 1.46 -30.14
CA GLY A 160 -3.64 0.57 -30.97
C GLY A 160 -5.08 1.06 -31.28
N PHE A 161 -5.51 2.22 -30.72
CA PHE A 161 -6.86 2.77 -30.88
C PHE A 161 -6.79 4.17 -31.56
N PRO A 162 -6.76 4.25 -32.91
CA PRO A 162 -6.76 5.51 -33.62
C PRO A 162 -7.98 6.37 -33.27
N MET A 163 -7.76 7.65 -33.01
CA MET A 163 -8.86 8.56 -32.67
C MET A 163 -9.76 8.84 -33.88
N CYS A 164 -11.07 8.78 -33.68
CA CYS A 164 -12.02 9.29 -34.68
C CYS A 164 -11.91 10.81 -34.81
N PRO A 165 -12.42 11.43 -35.91
CA PRO A 165 -12.29 12.89 -36.12
C PRO A 165 -12.81 13.74 -34.96
N ALA A 166 -13.89 13.31 -34.29
CA ALA A 166 -14.44 14.03 -33.13
C ALA A 166 -13.50 13.97 -31.92
N CYS A 167 -12.91 12.80 -31.58
CA CYS A 167 -11.95 12.68 -30.50
C CYS A 167 -10.64 13.40 -30.84
N ALA A 168 -10.22 13.43 -32.10
CA ALA A 168 -9.03 14.16 -32.53
C ALA A 168 -9.21 15.68 -32.38
N ARG A 169 -10.40 16.23 -32.70
CA ARG A 169 -10.70 17.65 -32.44
C ARG A 169 -10.63 18.01 -30.97
N GLU A 170 -11.30 17.23 -30.08
CA GLU A 170 -11.21 17.46 -28.62
C GLU A 170 -9.77 17.33 -28.08
N TYR A 171 -9.01 16.38 -28.62
CA TYR A 171 -7.60 16.19 -28.24
C TYR A 171 -6.72 17.36 -28.67
N GLY A 172 -7.01 18.00 -29.81
CA GLY A 172 -6.28 19.14 -30.35
C GLY A 172 -6.75 20.50 -29.87
N ASP A 173 -7.90 20.62 -29.21
CA ASP A 173 -8.50 21.88 -28.77
C ASP A 173 -8.07 22.23 -27.33
N PRO A 174 -7.25 23.31 -27.13
CA PRO A 174 -6.84 23.74 -25.81
C PRO A 174 -7.98 24.15 -24.87
N ALA A 175 -9.16 24.49 -25.41
CA ALA A 175 -10.35 24.82 -24.63
C ALA A 175 -11.08 23.55 -24.10
N ASP A 176 -10.88 22.41 -24.74
CA ASP A 176 -11.53 21.15 -24.34
C ASP A 176 -10.84 20.54 -23.12
N ARG A 177 -11.63 19.96 -22.21
CA ARG A 177 -11.13 19.25 -21.03
C ARG A 177 -10.40 17.93 -21.36
N ARG A 178 -10.43 17.47 -22.61
CA ARG A 178 -9.71 16.32 -23.15
C ARG A 178 -8.48 16.69 -23.96
N PHE A 179 -8.14 17.97 -24.00
CA PHE A 179 -6.93 18.41 -24.67
C PHE A 179 -5.71 17.64 -24.17
N HIS A 180 -5.05 16.91 -25.08
CA HIS A 180 -3.93 16.03 -24.78
C HIS A 180 -4.21 14.92 -23.73
N ALA A 181 -5.47 14.52 -23.55
CA ALA A 181 -5.81 13.36 -22.73
C ALA A 181 -5.43 12.07 -23.45
N GLN A 182 -4.27 11.50 -23.14
CA GLN A 182 -3.71 10.36 -23.86
C GLN A 182 -4.66 9.15 -23.97
N PRO A 183 -5.47 8.81 -22.92
CA PRO A 183 -6.42 7.69 -22.99
C PRO A 183 -7.77 8.07 -23.58
N VAL A 184 -7.94 9.28 -24.21
CA VAL A 184 -9.24 9.71 -24.77
C VAL A 184 -9.78 8.70 -25.78
N ALA A 185 -11.09 8.42 -25.66
CA ALA A 185 -11.82 7.52 -26.53
C ALA A 185 -13.34 7.82 -26.49
N CYS A 186 -14.06 7.26 -27.43
CA CYS A 186 -15.52 7.22 -27.46
C CYS A 186 -15.99 5.85 -28.01
N PRO A 187 -17.31 5.58 -28.06
CA PRO A 187 -17.81 4.29 -28.58
C PRO A 187 -17.32 3.93 -29.98
N ASP A 188 -17.00 4.91 -30.84
CA ASP A 188 -16.57 4.66 -32.22
C ASP A 188 -15.10 4.25 -32.33
N CYS A 189 -14.21 4.79 -31.48
CA CYS A 189 -12.77 4.63 -31.63
C CYS A 189 -12.07 4.04 -30.41
N GLY A 190 -12.81 3.76 -29.34
CA GLY A 190 -12.26 3.26 -28.08
C GLY A 190 -12.26 1.74 -27.96
N PRO A 191 -11.75 1.25 -26.82
CA PRO A 191 -11.79 -0.17 -26.50
C PRO A 191 -13.21 -0.71 -26.41
N ARG A 192 -13.36 -2.03 -26.64
CA ARG A 192 -14.64 -2.73 -26.67
C ARG A 192 -14.74 -3.75 -25.54
N LEU A 193 -15.92 -3.87 -24.94
CA LEU A 193 -16.23 -4.92 -23.99
C LEU A 193 -16.61 -6.21 -24.69
N ALA A 194 -16.20 -7.33 -24.12
CA ALA A 194 -16.66 -8.66 -24.50
C ALA A 194 -16.98 -9.49 -23.25
N LEU A 195 -18.03 -10.29 -23.33
CA LEU A 195 -18.35 -11.32 -22.34
C LEU A 195 -18.08 -12.69 -22.94
N VAL A 196 -17.22 -13.47 -22.29
CA VAL A 196 -16.92 -14.86 -22.62
C VAL A 196 -17.50 -15.74 -21.52
N PRO A 197 -18.53 -16.53 -21.75
CA PRO A 197 -19.08 -17.45 -20.76
C PRO A 197 -18.21 -18.71 -20.63
N ALA A 198 -18.18 -19.32 -19.45
CA ALA A 198 -17.60 -20.63 -19.26
C ALA A 198 -18.39 -21.70 -20.04
N ALA A 199 -17.70 -22.76 -20.46
CA ALA A 199 -18.34 -23.89 -21.15
C ALA A 199 -19.45 -24.48 -20.29
N GLY A 200 -20.61 -24.75 -20.92
CA GLY A 200 -21.78 -25.34 -20.23
C GLY A 200 -22.66 -24.35 -19.46
N LEU A 201 -22.33 -23.05 -19.43
CA LEU A 201 -23.16 -22.06 -18.72
C LEU A 201 -24.52 -21.77 -19.41
N GLY A 202 -24.68 -22.15 -20.66
CA GLY A 202 -25.92 -21.90 -21.44
C GLY A 202 -26.13 -20.44 -21.87
N VAL A 203 -25.10 -19.59 -21.70
CA VAL A 203 -25.09 -18.18 -22.08
C VAL A 203 -24.24 -18.00 -23.34
N ARG A 204 -24.71 -17.17 -24.28
CA ARG A 204 -23.96 -16.87 -25.50
C ARG A 204 -22.93 -15.74 -25.26
N PRO A 205 -21.77 -15.77 -25.93
CA PRO A 205 -20.83 -14.64 -25.95
C PRO A 205 -21.56 -13.35 -26.38
N ALA A 206 -21.14 -12.22 -25.79
CA ALA A 206 -21.75 -10.92 -26.04
C ALA A 206 -20.69 -9.82 -26.15
N ARG A 207 -21.05 -8.68 -26.75
CA ARG A 207 -20.17 -7.51 -26.89
C ARG A 207 -20.84 -6.25 -26.36
N ASP A 208 -20.02 -5.28 -25.98
CA ASP A 208 -20.39 -3.90 -25.60
C ASP A 208 -21.56 -3.85 -24.60
N ALA A 209 -22.64 -3.10 -24.88
CA ALA A 209 -23.77 -2.95 -23.96
C ALA A 209 -24.42 -4.31 -23.59
N LYS A 210 -24.47 -5.26 -24.52
CA LYS A 210 -25.01 -6.60 -24.27
C LYS A 210 -24.08 -7.42 -23.34
N ALA A 211 -22.76 -7.28 -23.50
CA ALA A 211 -21.79 -7.92 -22.60
C ALA A 211 -21.98 -7.45 -21.16
N LEU A 212 -22.14 -6.13 -20.97
CA LEU A 212 -22.36 -5.52 -19.67
C LEU A 212 -23.70 -5.97 -19.05
N ALA A 213 -24.78 -5.91 -19.82
CA ALA A 213 -26.12 -6.33 -19.38
C ALA A 213 -26.12 -7.82 -18.95
N THR A 214 -25.45 -8.67 -19.73
CA THR A 214 -25.32 -10.10 -19.42
C THR A 214 -24.48 -10.33 -18.16
N ALA A 215 -23.37 -9.59 -17.99
CA ALA A 215 -22.56 -9.68 -16.77
C ALA A 215 -23.37 -9.29 -15.52
N ARG A 216 -24.16 -8.20 -15.59
CA ARG A 216 -25.07 -7.79 -14.50
C ARG A 216 -26.10 -8.86 -14.17
N ALA A 217 -26.71 -9.46 -15.19
CA ALA A 217 -27.69 -10.54 -15.01
C ALA A 217 -27.07 -11.78 -14.36
N LEU A 218 -25.84 -12.14 -14.74
CA LEU A 218 -25.10 -13.24 -14.13
C LEU A 218 -24.78 -12.95 -12.66
N LEU A 219 -24.31 -11.75 -12.32
CA LEU A 219 -24.06 -11.33 -10.95
C LEU A 219 -25.35 -11.38 -10.11
N ALA A 220 -26.47 -10.87 -10.64
CA ALA A 220 -27.77 -10.93 -9.99
C ALA A 220 -28.31 -12.37 -9.82
N ALA A 221 -27.87 -13.30 -10.67
CA ALA A 221 -28.17 -14.73 -10.56
C ALA A 221 -27.18 -15.51 -9.65
N GLY A 222 -26.37 -14.80 -8.84
CA GLY A 222 -25.43 -15.41 -7.90
C GLY A 222 -24.20 -16.06 -8.56
N ARG A 223 -23.87 -15.70 -9.81
CA ARG A 223 -22.69 -16.20 -10.52
C ARG A 223 -21.44 -15.38 -10.20
N VAL A 224 -20.28 -16.00 -10.37
CA VAL A 224 -18.97 -15.35 -10.23
C VAL A 224 -18.51 -14.87 -11.61
N VAL A 225 -18.24 -13.58 -11.76
CA VAL A 225 -17.75 -12.99 -13.00
C VAL A 225 -16.32 -12.47 -12.81
N ALA A 226 -15.40 -12.89 -13.68
CA ALA A 226 -14.09 -12.27 -13.78
C ALA A 226 -14.21 -10.96 -14.57
N VAL A 227 -13.84 -9.83 -13.98
CA VAL A 227 -13.96 -8.49 -14.56
C VAL A 227 -12.58 -7.92 -14.81
N LYS A 228 -12.25 -7.58 -16.06
CA LYS A 228 -10.99 -6.90 -16.38
C LYS A 228 -11.04 -5.44 -15.92
N GLY A 229 -10.24 -5.12 -14.94
CA GLY A 229 -10.09 -3.77 -14.39
C GLY A 229 -9.00 -2.97 -15.11
N VAL A 230 -8.49 -1.95 -14.42
CA VAL A 230 -7.41 -1.08 -14.91
C VAL A 230 -6.04 -1.74 -14.78
N GLY A 231 -5.78 -2.43 -13.66
CA GLY A 231 -4.47 -3.03 -13.34
C GLY A 231 -4.48 -4.56 -13.25
N GLY A 232 -5.57 -5.21 -13.60
CA GLY A 232 -5.73 -6.67 -13.57
C GLY A 232 -7.18 -7.09 -13.54
N TYR A 233 -7.40 -8.41 -13.52
CA TYR A 233 -8.73 -8.99 -13.37
C TYR A 233 -9.18 -9.00 -11.91
N HIS A 234 -10.48 -8.85 -11.68
CA HIS A 234 -11.13 -9.09 -10.40
C HIS A 234 -12.11 -10.26 -10.52
N LEU A 235 -12.30 -11.00 -9.45
CA LEU A 235 -13.41 -11.94 -9.30
C LEU A 235 -14.52 -11.23 -8.53
N ALA A 236 -15.69 -11.09 -9.15
CA ALA A 236 -16.84 -10.39 -8.61
C ALA A 236 -18.01 -11.34 -8.38
N CYS A 237 -18.75 -11.17 -7.28
CA CYS A 237 -20.07 -11.77 -7.06
C CYS A 237 -20.89 -10.84 -6.16
N ASP A 238 -22.21 -11.06 -6.10
CA ASP A 238 -23.07 -10.31 -5.17
C ASP A 238 -22.65 -10.55 -3.73
N ALA A 239 -22.28 -9.48 -3.02
CA ALA A 239 -21.81 -9.56 -1.63
C ALA A 239 -22.94 -9.83 -0.63
N THR A 240 -24.21 -9.73 -1.04
CA THR A 240 -25.39 -10.02 -0.21
C THR A 240 -25.85 -11.48 -0.38
N ASP A 241 -25.44 -12.17 -1.44
CA ASP A 241 -25.79 -13.56 -1.69
C ASP A 241 -24.78 -14.50 -1.00
N ALA A 242 -25.21 -15.12 0.10
CA ALA A 242 -24.40 -16.05 0.88
C ALA A 242 -23.90 -17.25 0.05
N ARG A 243 -24.69 -17.73 -0.95
CA ARG A 243 -24.30 -18.87 -1.81
C ARG A 243 -23.23 -18.45 -2.81
N ALA A 244 -23.36 -17.26 -3.40
CA ALA A 244 -22.37 -16.72 -4.33
C ALA A 244 -21.04 -16.50 -3.62
N VAL A 245 -21.06 -15.85 -2.44
CA VAL A 245 -19.84 -15.60 -1.62
C VAL A 245 -19.19 -16.90 -1.17
N ALA A 246 -19.98 -17.86 -0.66
CA ALA A 246 -19.46 -19.18 -0.26
C ALA A 246 -18.84 -19.94 -1.44
N THR A 247 -19.46 -19.85 -2.64
CA THR A 247 -18.94 -20.46 -3.87
C THR A 247 -17.60 -19.85 -4.27
N LEU A 248 -17.50 -18.51 -4.29
CA LEU A 248 -16.24 -17.82 -4.59
C LEU A 248 -15.15 -18.18 -3.58
N ARG A 249 -15.48 -18.19 -2.27
CA ARG A 249 -14.54 -18.55 -1.20
C ARG A 249 -13.99 -19.96 -1.37
N ARG A 250 -14.86 -20.93 -1.64
CA ARG A 250 -14.46 -22.32 -1.87
C ARG A 250 -13.61 -22.46 -3.12
N ARG A 251 -14.01 -21.88 -4.26
CA ARG A 251 -13.27 -21.95 -5.54
C ARG A 251 -11.88 -21.30 -5.43
N LYS A 252 -11.76 -20.18 -4.69
CA LYS A 252 -10.50 -19.44 -4.50
C LYS A 252 -9.64 -20.02 -3.38
N GLU A 253 -10.11 -21.03 -2.65
CA GLU A 253 -9.42 -21.61 -1.48
C GLU A 253 -9.00 -20.54 -0.47
N ARG A 254 -9.89 -19.57 -0.21
CA ARG A 254 -9.51 -18.36 0.52
C ARG A 254 -9.47 -18.52 2.04
N GLY A 255 -9.96 -19.63 2.58
CA GLY A 255 -10.07 -19.81 4.04
C GLY A 255 -10.94 -18.72 4.69
N GLY A 256 -10.55 -18.23 5.85
CA GLY A 256 -11.24 -17.15 6.60
C GLY A 256 -10.90 -15.72 6.17
N LYS A 257 -9.94 -15.51 5.27
CA LYS A 257 -9.48 -14.16 4.87
C LYS A 257 -10.63 -13.34 4.28
N ALA A 258 -10.89 -12.12 4.81
CA ALA A 258 -11.96 -11.24 4.38
C ALA A 258 -11.87 -10.86 2.89
N PHE A 259 -13.02 -10.61 2.27
CA PHE A 259 -13.13 -10.01 0.95
C PHE A 259 -13.30 -8.49 1.06
N ALA A 260 -12.76 -7.76 0.09
CA ALA A 260 -13.13 -6.37 -0.14
C ALA A 260 -14.47 -6.31 -0.88
N VAL A 261 -15.24 -5.25 -0.60
CA VAL A 261 -16.58 -5.02 -1.17
C VAL A 261 -16.61 -3.67 -1.86
N MET A 262 -17.00 -3.67 -3.13
CA MET A 262 -17.27 -2.46 -3.88
C MET A 262 -18.74 -2.07 -3.71
N CYS A 263 -18.98 -0.87 -3.18
CA CYS A 263 -20.31 -0.28 -3.02
C CYS A 263 -20.62 0.64 -4.20
N ALA A 264 -21.85 0.66 -4.67
CA ALA A 264 -22.25 1.49 -5.81
C ALA A 264 -21.99 2.99 -5.59
N ASP A 265 -22.17 3.44 -4.36
CA ASP A 265 -22.02 4.83 -3.95
C ASP A 265 -21.66 4.93 -2.45
N LEU A 266 -21.41 6.17 -2.00
CA LEU A 266 -21.08 6.47 -0.60
C LEU A 266 -22.25 6.14 0.34
N GLU A 267 -23.49 6.41 -0.05
CA GLU A 267 -24.68 6.11 0.73
C GLU A 267 -24.79 4.61 1.05
N THR A 268 -24.56 3.77 0.05
CA THR A 268 -24.50 2.32 0.23
C THR A 268 -23.39 1.90 1.20
N ALA A 269 -22.21 2.54 1.14
CA ALA A 269 -21.12 2.27 2.07
C ALA A 269 -21.47 2.69 3.52
N GLU A 270 -22.15 3.82 3.71
CA GLU A 270 -22.60 4.32 5.00
C GLU A 270 -23.68 3.45 5.67
N ARG A 271 -24.46 2.74 4.87
CA ARG A 271 -25.39 1.72 5.37
C ARG A 271 -24.69 0.48 5.92
N LEU A 272 -23.50 0.13 5.39
CA LEU A 272 -22.75 -1.06 5.78
C LEU A 272 -21.76 -0.82 6.91
N ALA A 273 -21.20 0.39 7.00
CA ALA A 273 -20.14 0.72 7.94
C ALA A 273 -20.37 2.09 8.63
N VAL A 274 -19.69 2.28 9.75
CA VAL A 274 -19.62 3.59 10.42
C VAL A 274 -18.45 4.34 9.82
N LEU A 275 -18.71 5.54 9.28
CA LEU A 275 -17.69 6.35 8.61
C LEU A 275 -17.49 7.68 9.35
N SER A 276 -16.24 7.99 9.68
CA SER A 276 -15.80 9.34 10.03
C SER A 276 -15.68 10.24 8.79
N ALA A 277 -15.52 11.54 9.00
CA ALA A 277 -15.30 12.48 7.88
C ALA A 277 -14.02 12.16 7.09
N ALA A 278 -12.94 11.76 7.77
CA ALA A 278 -11.68 11.38 7.14
C ALA A 278 -11.78 10.07 6.35
N GLU A 279 -12.49 9.06 6.86
CA GLU A 279 -12.75 7.81 6.12
C GLU A 279 -13.61 8.05 4.87
N ARG A 280 -14.61 8.95 4.97
CA ARG A 280 -15.41 9.39 3.82
C ARG A 280 -14.54 10.08 2.77
N ALA A 281 -13.65 10.98 3.18
CA ALA A 281 -12.69 11.65 2.31
C ALA A 281 -11.75 10.66 1.62
N ALA A 282 -11.24 9.67 2.34
CA ALA A 282 -10.39 8.60 1.78
C ALA A 282 -11.13 7.77 0.71
N LEU A 283 -12.36 7.32 1.01
CA LEU A 283 -13.20 6.55 0.08
C LEU A 283 -13.53 7.32 -1.20
N THR A 284 -13.79 8.64 -1.08
CA THR A 284 -14.20 9.48 -2.21
C THR A 284 -13.03 10.13 -2.95
N SER A 285 -11.80 9.96 -2.46
CA SER A 285 -10.58 10.50 -3.08
C SER A 285 -10.38 9.98 -4.51
N ALA A 286 -9.58 10.68 -5.31
CA ALA A 286 -9.21 10.22 -6.65
C ALA A 286 -8.47 8.87 -6.66
N ARG A 287 -7.91 8.46 -5.53
CA ARG A 287 -7.24 7.15 -5.36
C ARG A 287 -8.23 5.98 -5.22
N ARG A 288 -9.43 6.21 -4.66
CA ARG A 288 -10.46 5.19 -4.40
C ARG A 288 -9.87 3.89 -3.82
N PRO A 289 -9.15 3.93 -2.70
CA PRO A 289 -8.55 2.75 -2.10
C PRO A 289 -9.61 1.86 -1.45
N ILE A 290 -9.22 0.65 -1.08
CA ILE A 290 -9.95 -0.15 -0.10
C ILE A 290 -9.70 0.48 1.28
N VAL A 291 -10.75 0.90 1.97
CA VAL A 291 -10.68 1.44 3.33
C VAL A 291 -11.23 0.42 4.32
N LEU A 292 -10.45 0.08 5.36
CA LEU A 292 -10.90 -0.78 6.45
C LEU A 292 -11.79 0.03 7.39
N LEU A 293 -13.06 -0.34 7.47
CA LEU A 293 -14.10 0.38 8.19
C LEU A 293 -14.78 -0.51 9.23
N ARG A 294 -15.24 0.09 10.33
CA ARG A 294 -16.01 -0.63 11.34
C ARG A 294 -17.41 -0.96 10.81
N ARG A 295 -17.75 -2.26 10.79
CA ARG A 295 -19.08 -2.73 10.36
C ARG A 295 -20.17 -2.19 11.25
N ARG A 296 -21.35 -1.90 10.68
CA ARG A 296 -22.58 -1.71 11.46
C ARG A 296 -23.08 -3.06 11.95
N THR A 297 -23.48 -3.13 13.22
CA THR A 297 -24.10 -4.33 13.79
C THR A 297 -25.52 -4.55 13.28
N HIS A 298 -26.22 -3.46 12.98
CA HIS A 298 -27.58 -3.45 12.43
C HIS A 298 -27.61 -2.56 11.19
N PRO A 299 -27.25 -3.09 10.02
CA PRO A 299 -27.28 -2.31 8.78
C PRO A 299 -28.72 -2.11 8.30
N ASP A 300 -29.07 -0.87 7.92
CA ASP A 300 -30.37 -0.53 7.37
C ASP A 300 -30.46 -1.03 5.90
N GLY A 301 -31.31 -2.03 5.66
CA GLY A 301 -31.72 -2.46 4.33
C GLY A 301 -30.74 -3.33 3.52
N VAL A 302 -29.42 -3.14 3.63
CA VAL A 302 -28.41 -3.94 2.88
C VAL A 302 -27.56 -4.72 3.87
N ARG A 303 -27.65 -6.05 3.84
CA ARG A 303 -26.85 -6.93 4.69
C ARG A 303 -25.84 -7.71 3.86
N LEU A 304 -24.58 -7.61 4.20
CA LEU A 304 -23.54 -8.47 3.63
C LEU A 304 -23.71 -9.91 4.11
N ALA A 305 -23.42 -10.87 3.24
CA ALA A 305 -23.30 -12.26 3.64
C ALA A 305 -22.18 -12.41 4.70
N ASP A 306 -22.42 -13.21 5.72
CA ASP A 306 -21.47 -13.38 6.85
C ASP A 306 -20.11 -13.89 6.36
N GLN A 307 -20.10 -14.65 5.27
CA GLN A 307 -18.87 -15.15 4.64
C GLN A 307 -18.02 -14.07 3.94
N VAL A 308 -18.48 -12.82 3.81
CA VAL A 308 -17.66 -11.72 3.25
C VAL A 308 -16.48 -11.40 4.15
N CYS A 309 -16.72 -11.27 5.45
CA CYS A 309 -15.69 -11.00 6.46
C CYS A 309 -16.02 -11.79 7.74
N PRO A 310 -15.73 -13.12 7.76
CA PRO A 310 -16.00 -13.97 8.90
C PRO A 310 -15.32 -13.42 10.16
N ASP A 311 -16.06 -13.37 11.25
CA ASP A 311 -15.59 -13.02 12.60
C ASP A 311 -14.82 -11.68 12.72
N SER A 312 -14.88 -10.83 11.67
CA SER A 312 -14.22 -9.53 11.67
C SER A 312 -15.20 -8.38 12.00
N PRO A 313 -14.87 -7.50 12.95
CA PRO A 313 -15.62 -6.28 13.20
C PRO A 313 -15.40 -5.22 12.11
N HIS A 314 -14.48 -5.45 11.18
CA HIS A 314 -14.15 -4.56 10.09
C HIS A 314 -14.49 -5.16 8.74
N VAL A 315 -14.79 -4.30 7.78
CA VAL A 315 -14.97 -4.62 6.36
C VAL A 315 -14.14 -3.67 5.51
N GLY A 316 -13.49 -4.20 4.48
CA GLY A 316 -12.81 -3.39 3.47
C GLY A 316 -13.81 -2.93 2.42
N LEU A 317 -14.11 -1.63 2.39
CA LEU A 317 -14.99 -1.05 1.37
C LEU A 317 -14.20 -0.20 0.37
N LEU A 318 -14.66 -0.21 -0.89
CA LEU A 318 -14.18 0.70 -1.93
C LEU A 318 -15.34 1.17 -2.81
N LEU A 319 -15.14 2.28 -3.52
CA LEU A 319 -16.11 2.80 -4.49
C LEU A 319 -15.62 2.53 -5.92
N PRO A 320 -16.52 2.57 -6.93
CA PRO A 320 -16.15 2.42 -8.34
C PRO A 320 -15.07 3.42 -8.75
N TYR A 321 -14.01 2.93 -9.37
CA TYR A 321 -12.93 3.77 -9.87
C TYR A 321 -12.76 3.72 -11.39
N THR A 322 -13.52 2.84 -12.07
CA THR A 322 -13.61 2.84 -13.53
C THR A 322 -15.07 3.00 -13.98
N PRO A 323 -15.31 3.51 -15.20
CA PRO A 323 -16.67 3.55 -15.76
C PRO A 323 -17.30 2.17 -15.86
N VAL A 324 -16.50 1.11 -16.13
CA VAL A 324 -16.98 -0.30 -16.14
C VAL A 324 -17.58 -0.67 -14.79
N HIS A 325 -16.92 -0.35 -13.68
CA HIS A 325 -17.42 -0.64 -12.33
C HIS A 325 -18.74 0.10 -12.06
N THR A 326 -18.80 1.39 -12.42
CA THR A 326 -20.02 2.20 -12.28
C THR A 326 -21.19 1.59 -13.06
N LEU A 327 -20.94 1.19 -14.30
CA LEU A 327 -21.95 0.56 -15.15
C LEU A 327 -22.36 -0.84 -14.66
N LEU A 328 -21.45 -1.63 -14.09
CA LEU A 328 -21.75 -2.94 -13.48
C LEU A 328 -22.69 -2.80 -12.27
N LEU A 329 -22.46 -1.80 -11.42
CA LEU A 329 -23.29 -1.52 -10.26
C LEU A 329 -24.60 -0.80 -10.62
N GLY A 330 -24.70 -0.27 -11.84
CA GLY A 330 -25.91 0.30 -12.44
C GLY A 330 -26.01 1.82 -12.29
N LEU A 331 -26.52 2.44 -13.35
CA LEU A 331 -26.93 3.84 -13.38
C LEU A 331 -28.42 3.96 -12.99
N PRO A 332 -28.88 5.16 -12.59
CA PRO A 332 -30.30 5.42 -12.43
C PRO A 332 -31.09 5.02 -13.68
N GLY A 333 -32.21 4.30 -13.50
CA GLY A 333 -33.04 3.77 -14.60
C GLY A 333 -32.61 2.40 -15.16
N ASP A 334 -31.46 1.86 -14.71
CA ASP A 334 -31.09 0.49 -15.08
C ASP A 334 -32.00 -0.55 -14.38
N PRO A 335 -32.18 -1.74 -14.98
CA PRO A 335 -32.83 -2.87 -14.32
C PRO A 335 -32.19 -3.14 -12.93
N PRO A 336 -32.97 -3.59 -11.94
CA PRO A 336 -32.44 -3.96 -10.63
C PRO A 336 -31.27 -4.93 -10.73
N GLY A 337 -30.27 -4.73 -9.88
CA GLY A 337 -29.06 -5.56 -9.85
C GLY A 337 -28.27 -5.34 -8.55
N PRO A 338 -27.19 -6.08 -8.34
CA PRO A 338 -26.37 -5.93 -7.15
C PRO A 338 -25.83 -4.50 -6.99
N ARG A 339 -26.01 -3.93 -5.78
CA ARG A 339 -25.48 -2.62 -5.41
C ARG A 339 -24.17 -2.74 -4.63
N VAL A 340 -23.81 -3.94 -4.23
CA VAL A 340 -22.60 -4.29 -3.50
C VAL A 340 -22.01 -5.57 -4.08
N LEU A 341 -20.77 -5.51 -4.50
CA LEU A 341 -20.06 -6.64 -5.08
C LEU A 341 -18.84 -7.01 -4.25
N VAL A 342 -18.65 -8.27 -3.94
CA VAL A 342 -17.30 -8.74 -3.63
C VAL A 342 -16.42 -8.37 -4.81
N MET A 343 -15.25 -7.77 -4.53
CA MET A 343 -14.26 -7.41 -5.55
C MET A 343 -12.88 -7.85 -5.04
N THR A 344 -12.45 -9.03 -5.47
CA THR A 344 -11.15 -9.59 -5.07
C THR A 344 -10.25 -9.79 -6.28
N SER A 345 -8.93 -9.74 -6.10
CA SER A 345 -7.95 -9.95 -7.18
C SER A 345 -8.23 -11.22 -7.99
N GLY A 346 -8.13 -11.13 -9.30
CA GLY A 346 -8.28 -12.25 -10.24
C GLY A 346 -7.00 -13.09 -10.30
N ASN A 347 -6.86 -14.00 -9.34
CA ASN A 347 -5.73 -14.92 -9.20
C ASN A 347 -6.13 -16.11 -8.31
N ARG A 348 -5.35 -17.17 -8.32
CA ARG A 348 -5.37 -18.16 -7.24
C ARG A 348 -4.72 -17.57 -5.99
N SER A 349 -4.98 -18.16 -4.83
CA SER A 349 -4.42 -17.68 -3.57
C SER A 349 -2.88 -17.71 -3.62
N GLY A 350 -2.23 -16.58 -3.29
CA GLY A 350 -0.76 -16.45 -3.32
C GLY A 350 -0.16 -16.03 -4.66
N GLU A 351 -0.85 -16.22 -5.79
CA GLU A 351 -0.32 -15.83 -7.11
C GLU A 351 -0.48 -14.32 -7.38
N PRO A 352 0.31 -13.75 -8.32
CA PRO A 352 0.10 -12.40 -8.83
C PRO A 352 -1.22 -12.26 -9.58
N ILE A 353 -1.77 -11.04 -9.62
CA ILE A 353 -3.00 -10.70 -10.34
C ILE A 353 -2.83 -10.95 -11.84
N VAL A 354 -3.82 -11.59 -12.47
CA VAL A 354 -3.84 -11.85 -13.92
C VAL A 354 -4.17 -10.58 -14.69
N THR A 355 -3.42 -10.30 -15.77
CA THR A 355 -3.60 -9.11 -16.62
C THR A 355 -3.86 -9.45 -18.08
N ASP A 356 -3.39 -10.60 -18.57
CA ASP A 356 -3.56 -11.06 -19.94
C ASP A 356 -4.88 -11.81 -20.10
N ASP A 357 -5.55 -11.62 -21.25
CA ASP A 357 -6.88 -12.19 -21.51
C ASP A 357 -6.83 -13.70 -21.76
N ALA A 358 -5.80 -14.20 -22.46
CA ALA A 358 -5.65 -15.64 -22.69
C ALA A 358 -5.27 -16.37 -21.39
N GLU A 359 -4.38 -15.76 -20.58
CA GLU A 359 -4.11 -16.27 -19.23
C GLU A 359 -5.35 -16.25 -18.33
N ALA A 360 -6.19 -15.23 -18.40
CA ALA A 360 -7.40 -15.15 -17.60
C ALA A 360 -8.39 -16.30 -17.92
N LEU A 361 -8.54 -16.65 -19.19
CA LEU A 361 -9.41 -17.76 -19.61
C LEU A 361 -8.91 -19.13 -19.12
N THR A 362 -7.59 -19.28 -18.92
CA THR A 362 -6.99 -20.54 -18.45
C THR A 362 -6.82 -20.57 -16.94
N ARG A 363 -6.16 -19.56 -16.35
CA ARG A 363 -5.82 -19.54 -14.92
C ARG A 363 -7.02 -19.27 -14.00
N LEU A 364 -8.03 -18.52 -14.48
CA LEU A 364 -9.27 -18.27 -13.74
C LEU A 364 -10.38 -19.27 -14.12
N ALA A 365 -10.10 -20.25 -14.99
CA ALA A 365 -11.00 -21.37 -15.23
C ALA A 365 -11.31 -22.10 -13.91
N GLY A 366 -12.58 -22.42 -13.68
CA GLY A 366 -13.06 -23.01 -12.42
C GLY A 366 -13.25 -22.01 -11.28
N LEU A 367 -12.68 -20.80 -11.36
CA LEU A 367 -12.93 -19.70 -10.41
C LEU A 367 -14.12 -18.83 -10.82
N ALA A 368 -14.23 -18.51 -12.11
CA ALA A 368 -15.29 -17.69 -12.69
C ALA A 368 -16.25 -18.50 -13.55
N ASP A 369 -17.50 -18.04 -13.63
CA ASP A 369 -18.54 -18.56 -14.53
C ASP A 369 -18.54 -17.84 -15.88
N ALA A 370 -18.01 -16.59 -15.93
CA ALA A 370 -17.84 -15.81 -17.15
C ALA A 370 -16.74 -14.76 -16.96
N TRP A 371 -16.21 -14.25 -18.08
CA TRP A 371 -15.19 -13.20 -18.12
C TRP A 371 -15.75 -11.97 -18.85
N LEU A 372 -15.86 -10.84 -18.15
CA LEU A 372 -16.09 -9.53 -18.76
C LEU A 372 -14.73 -8.91 -19.06
N THR A 373 -14.28 -8.99 -20.28
CA THR A 373 -12.98 -8.53 -20.77
C THR A 373 -13.10 -7.31 -21.68
N HIS A 374 -11.98 -6.74 -22.07
CA HIS A 374 -11.87 -5.68 -23.07
C HIS A 374 -10.52 -5.77 -23.79
N ASP A 375 -10.45 -5.23 -25.00
CA ASP A 375 -9.30 -5.32 -25.91
C ASP A 375 -8.16 -4.31 -25.61
N ARG A 376 -8.32 -3.41 -24.64
CA ARG A 376 -7.22 -2.57 -24.16
C ARG A 376 -6.25 -3.39 -23.30
N PRO A 377 -4.96 -3.54 -23.71
CA PRO A 377 -3.97 -4.24 -22.90
C PRO A 377 -3.65 -3.51 -21.59
N ILE A 378 -3.23 -4.26 -20.59
CA ILE A 378 -2.67 -3.76 -19.33
C ILE A 378 -1.15 -3.85 -19.43
N ALA A 379 -0.45 -2.71 -19.43
CA ALA A 379 1.01 -2.67 -19.53
C ALA A 379 1.70 -3.09 -18.22
N SER A 380 1.11 -2.70 -17.08
CA SER A 380 1.64 -3.05 -15.75
C SER A 380 0.53 -3.53 -14.83
N PRO A 381 0.71 -4.68 -14.15
CA PRO A 381 -0.19 -5.10 -13.09
C PRO A 381 -0.20 -4.09 -11.96
N CYS A 382 -1.37 -3.84 -11.36
CA CYS A 382 -1.51 -2.93 -10.24
C CYS A 382 -2.73 -3.31 -9.39
N ASP A 383 -2.51 -3.92 -8.24
CA ASP A 383 -3.56 -4.33 -7.31
C ASP A 383 -4.15 -3.10 -6.58
N ASP A 384 -5.28 -3.27 -5.91
CA ASP A 384 -5.92 -2.20 -5.15
C ASP A 384 -5.13 -1.87 -3.87
N SER A 385 -4.95 -0.58 -3.59
CA SER A 385 -4.38 -0.13 -2.33
C SER A 385 -5.34 -0.35 -1.17
N LEU A 386 -4.77 -0.64 -0.01
CA LEU A 386 -5.50 -0.88 1.22
C LEU A 386 -5.01 0.09 2.30
N LEU A 387 -5.92 0.77 2.96
CA LEU A 387 -5.60 1.66 4.06
C LEU A 387 -6.60 1.58 5.22
N ARG A 388 -6.18 2.11 6.35
CA ARG A 388 -6.99 2.41 7.53
C ARG A 388 -6.84 3.91 7.83
N VAL A 389 -7.88 4.52 8.36
CA VAL A 389 -7.83 5.88 8.91
C VAL A 389 -7.78 5.78 10.43
N ARG A 390 -6.85 6.48 11.05
CA ARG A 390 -6.69 6.55 12.50
C ARG A 390 -7.72 7.49 13.14
N PRO A 391 -7.92 7.44 14.47
CA PRO A 391 -8.82 8.35 15.18
C PRO A 391 -8.46 9.84 15.02
N ASP A 392 -7.17 10.16 14.80
CA ASP A 392 -6.70 11.53 14.54
C ASP A 392 -6.93 12.00 13.09
N GLY A 393 -7.55 11.16 12.25
CA GLY A 393 -7.85 11.43 10.85
C GLY A 393 -6.68 11.15 9.88
N THR A 394 -5.51 10.74 10.36
CA THR A 394 -4.37 10.38 9.50
C THR A 394 -4.56 9.02 8.85
N GLU A 395 -4.09 8.88 7.60
CA GLU A 395 -4.12 7.61 6.88
C GLU A 395 -2.95 6.70 7.30
N GLN A 396 -3.19 5.40 7.32
CA GLN A 396 -2.16 4.36 7.39
C GLN A 396 -2.34 3.43 6.19
N VAL A 397 -1.44 3.48 5.24
CA VAL A 397 -1.43 2.59 4.09
C VAL A 397 -0.88 1.22 4.51
N LEU A 398 -1.68 0.17 4.32
CA LEU A 398 -1.31 -1.22 4.61
C LEU A 398 -0.83 -1.99 3.37
N ARG A 399 -1.27 -1.54 2.20
CA ARG A 399 -0.79 -1.97 0.87
C ARG A 399 -0.74 -0.76 -0.04
N ARG A 400 0.45 -0.44 -0.58
CA ARG A 400 0.68 0.67 -1.50
C ARG A 400 0.73 0.15 -2.94
N SER A 401 -0.27 0.51 -3.75
CA SER A 401 -0.38 0.08 -5.16
C SER A 401 -1.19 1.11 -5.96
N ARG A 402 -2.33 0.75 -6.59
CA ARG A 402 -3.14 1.64 -7.41
C ARG A 402 -3.52 2.94 -6.69
N GLY A 403 -3.36 4.06 -7.39
CA GLY A 403 -3.61 5.41 -6.87
C GLY A 403 -2.42 6.02 -6.11
N TYR A 404 -1.38 5.23 -5.82
CA TYR A 404 -0.15 5.70 -5.18
C TYR A 404 1.08 5.51 -6.09
N VAL A 405 1.18 4.36 -6.77
CA VAL A 405 2.31 4.02 -7.66
C VAL A 405 2.05 4.63 -9.04
N PRO A 406 3.06 5.23 -9.70
CA PRO A 406 4.49 5.33 -9.36
C PRO A 406 4.88 6.66 -8.71
N ARG A 407 3.98 7.37 -8.02
CA ARG A 407 4.30 8.67 -7.42
C ARG A 407 5.54 8.55 -6.53
N PRO A 408 6.60 9.37 -6.78
CA PRO A 408 7.80 9.32 -5.98
C PRO A 408 7.56 9.81 -4.55
N LEU A 409 8.39 9.31 -3.65
CA LEU A 409 8.59 9.85 -2.31
C LEU A 409 9.86 10.71 -2.33
N ARG A 410 9.80 11.87 -1.70
CA ARG A 410 10.98 12.71 -1.51
C ARG A 410 11.84 12.15 -0.38
N LEU A 411 13.11 11.96 -0.65
CA LEU A 411 14.08 11.47 0.33
C LEU A 411 14.70 12.62 1.12
N PRO A 412 15.02 12.42 2.41
CA PRO A 412 15.70 13.43 3.22
C PRO A 412 17.17 13.62 2.88
N LEU A 413 17.78 12.61 2.25
CA LEU A 413 19.17 12.60 1.78
C LEU A 413 19.21 12.06 0.35
N PRO A 414 20.12 12.56 -0.49
CA PRO A 414 20.32 12.00 -1.82
C PRO A 414 20.91 10.60 -1.74
N VAL A 415 20.46 9.73 -2.65
CA VAL A 415 20.95 8.36 -2.81
C VAL A 415 21.54 8.15 -4.19
N ARG A 416 22.53 7.25 -4.29
CA ARG A 416 23.03 6.76 -5.60
C ARG A 416 21.91 5.98 -6.31
N PRO A 417 21.96 5.83 -7.66
CA PRO A 417 21.03 4.99 -8.38
C PRO A 417 21.01 3.57 -7.82
N THR A 418 19.96 3.24 -7.04
CA THR A 418 19.87 2.03 -6.24
C THR A 418 18.53 1.33 -6.48
N LEU A 419 18.57 0.00 -6.66
CA LEU A 419 17.39 -0.86 -6.64
C LEU A 419 17.36 -1.65 -5.34
N ALA A 420 16.31 -1.46 -4.53
CA ALA A 420 16.02 -2.25 -3.35
C ALA A 420 14.95 -3.31 -3.68
N THR A 421 15.25 -4.58 -3.37
CA THR A 421 14.41 -5.71 -3.78
C THR A 421 13.31 -6.09 -2.79
N GLY A 422 13.27 -5.48 -1.60
CA GLY A 422 12.28 -5.76 -0.56
C GLY A 422 12.45 -7.10 0.14
N GLY A 423 11.41 -7.55 0.82
CA GLY A 423 11.30 -8.89 1.41
C GLY A 423 10.66 -9.91 0.44
N ASP A 424 10.48 -11.16 0.87
CA ASP A 424 9.78 -12.18 0.08
C ASP A 424 8.26 -12.13 0.26
N LEU A 425 7.77 -11.75 1.44
CA LEU A 425 6.34 -11.57 1.70
C LEU A 425 5.92 -10.14 1.43
N LYS A 426 4.71 -9.94 0.91
CA LYS A 426 4.18 -8.60 0.54
C LYS A 426 5.16 -7.76 -0.28
N ASN A 427 5.92 -8.42 -1.15
CA ASN A 427 6.99 -7.80 -1.90
C ASN A 427 6.53 -6.54 -2.65
N ALA A 428 7.33 -5.50 -2.52
CA ALA A 428 7.33 -4.30 -3.35
C ALA A 428 8.78 -3.85 -3.50
N LEU A 429 9.24 -3.64 -4.72
CA LEU A 429 10.58 -3.10 -4.96
C LEU A 429 10.58 -1.56 -4.88
N CYS A 430 11.75 -0.98 -4.63
CA CYS A 430 11.93 0.47 -4.62
C CYS A 430 13.18 0.86 -5.42
N LEU A 431 13.01 1.81 -6.34
CA LEU A 431 14.10 2.37 -7.14
C LEU A 431 14.34 3.80 -6.67
N GLY A 432 15.60 4.19 -6.43
CA GLY A 432 15.92 5.54 -5.97
C GLY A 432 17.11 6.14 -6.65
N GLU A 433 17.10 7.48 -6.78
CA GLU A 433 18.23 8.29 -7.25
C GLU A 433 18.04 9.75 -6.85
N GLY A 434 19.15 10.40 -6.44
CA GLY A 434 19.08 11.74 -5.91
C GLY A 434 18.14 11.81 -4.70
N ASP A 435 17.26 12.78 -4.66
CA ASP A 435 16.29 13.00 -3.57
C ASP A 435 14.93 12.31 -3.81
N GLN A 436 14.84 11.32 -4.71
CA GLN A 436 13.59 10.66 -5.06
C GLN A 436 13.67 9.13 -4.96
N ALA A 437 12.57 8.54 -4.48
CA ALA A 437 12.37 7.09 -4.47
C ALA A 437 11.02 6.72 -5.07
N TRP A 438 10.99 5.71 -5.93
CA TRP A 438 9.80 5.20 -6.60
C TRP A 438 9.55 3.75 -6.17
N PHE A 439 8.41 3.54 -5.54
CA PHE A 439 7.92 2.18 -5.32
C PHE A 439 7.34 1.58 -6.61
N GLY A 440 7.62 0.31 -6.84
CA GLY A 440 6.85 -0.53 -7.74
C GLY A 440 5.46 -0.85 -7.15
N PRO A 441 4.54 -1.45 -7.95
CA PRO A 441 3.28 -1.96 -7.43
C PRO A 441 3.53 -3.10 -6.45
N HIS A 442 2.54 -3.35 -5.57
CA HIS A 442 2.56 -4.53 -4.72
C HIS A 442 2.56 -5.81 -5.58
N ILE A 443 3.54 -6.66 -5.37
CA ILE A 443 3.72 -7.92 -6.11
C ILE A 443 3.07 -9.08 -5.35
N GLY A 444 3.20 -9.10 -4.03
CA GLY A 444 2.79 -10.20 -3.17
C GLY A 444 3.96 -11.10 -2.79
N ASP A 445 3.71 -12.40 -2.68
CA ASP A 445 4.72 -13.34 -2.22
C ASP A 445 5.59 -13.85 -3.37
N LEU A 446 6.90 -13.95 -3.14
CA LEU A 446 7.87 -14.41 -4.14
C LEU A 446 8.16 -15.91 -4.08
N GLY A 447 7.34 -16.67 -3.37
CA GLY A 447 7.53 -18.11 -3.14
C GLY A 447 7.37 -18.99 -4.39
N ASP A 448 6.92 -18.44 -5.52
CA ASP A 448 6.72 -19.16 -6.77
C ASP A 448 7.34 -18.44 -7.98
N LEU A 449 7.40 -19.17 -9.14
CA LEU A 449 7.95 -18.62 -10.38
C LEU A 449 7.12 -17.46 -10.94
N ALA A 450 5.82 -17.44 -10.71
CA ALA A 450 4.94 -16.37 -11.20
C ALA A 450 5.20 -15.07 -10.43
N GLY A 451 5.41 -15.14 -9.12
CA GLY A 451 5.82 -14.02 -8.26
C GLY A 451 7.17 -13.44 -8.69
N LEU A 452 8.16 -14.29 -8.93
CA LEU A 452 9.48 -13.88 -9.41
C LEU A 452 9.41 -13.19 -10.77
N ALA A 453 8.69 -13.76 -11.73
CA ALA A 453 8.49 -13.16 -13.06
C ALA A 453 7.72 -11.82 -12.96
N ALA A 454 6.78 -11.68 -12.02
CA ALA A 454 6.08 -10.42 -11.77
C ALA A 454 7.04 -9.34 -11.21
N ALA A 455 7.95 -9.71 -10.30
CA ALA A 455 8.98 -8.81 -9.78
C ALA A 455 9.92 -8.31 -10.88
N GLU A 456 10.34 -9.18 -11.78
CA GLU A 456 11.19 -8.80 -12.93
C GLU A 456 10.46 -7.87 -13.91
N ARG A 457 9.17 -8.12 -14.18
CA ARG A 457 8.36 -7.22 -15.01
C ARG A 457 8.20 -5.85 -14.37
N ALA A 458 7.91 -5.82 -13.07
CA ALA A 458 7.73 -4.58 -12.31
C ALA A 458 9.02 -3.73 -12.30
N GLU A 459 10.18 -4.37 -12.12
CA GLU A 459 11.48 -3.69 -12.18
C GLU A 459 11.73 -3.09 -13.56
N ARG A 460 11.64 -3.91 -14.63
CA ARG A 460 11.86 -3.42 -16.01
C ARG A 460 10.94 -2.24 -16.34
N HIS A 461 9.67 -2.35 -15.96
CA HIS A 461 8.70 -1.29 -16.21
C HIS A 461 9.01 -0.03 -15.40
N LEU A 462 9.35 -0.14 -14.12
CA LEU A 462 9.70 1.00 -13.28
C LEU A 462 10.98 1.70 -13.79
N THR A 463 12.01 0.94 -14.15
CA THR A 463 13.24 1.46 -14.77
C THR A 463 12.94 2.22 -16.06
N LEU A 464 12.10 1.65 -16.93
CA LEU A 464 11.66 2.29 -18.18
C LEU A 464 10.94 3.64 -17.93
N LEU A 465 10.03 3.67 -16.94
CA LEU A 465 9.23 4.87 -16.66
C LEU A 465 10.02 5.96 -15.94
N THR A 466 10.96 5.59 -15.07
CA THR A 466 11.75 6.55 -14.28
C THR A 466 13.04 7.00 -14.99
N GLY A 467 13.51 6.21 -15.95
CA GLY A 467 14.81 6.42 -16.59
C GLY A 467 16.00 6.17 -15.65
N VAL A 468 15.75 5.68 -14.42
CA VAL A 468 16.81 5.36 -13.45
C VAL A 468 17.48 4.04 -13.87
N THR A 469 18.77 4.08 -14.09
CA THR A 469 19.59 2.89 -14.29
C THR A 469 20.32 2.56 -12.99
N PRO A 470 19.90 1.54 -12.24
CA PRO A 470 20.50 1.22 -10.96
C PRO A 470 21.97 0.82 -11.15
N ARG A 471 22.81 1.25 -10.21
CA ARG A 471 24.23 0.89 -10.10
C ARG A 471 24.55 0.12 -8.84
N LEU A 472 23.57 0.02 -7.95
CA LEU A 472 23.66 -0.65 -6.67
C LEU A 472 22.38 -1.45 -6.42
N ALA A 473 22.53 -2.66 -5.88
CA ALA A 473 21.43 -3.46 -5.38
C ALA A 473 21.41 -3.46 -3.84
N ALA A 474 20.22 -3.34 -3.25
CA ALA A 474 20.00 -3.51 -1.83
C ALA A 474 18.99 -4.64 -1.57
N ALA A 475 19.23 -5.46 -0.56
CA ALA A 475 18.40 -6.62 -0.27
C ALA A 475 18.38 -6.92 1.24
N ASP A 476 17.46 -7.80 1.65
CA ASP A 476 17.43 -8.33 3.01
C ASP A 476 18.65 -9.23 3.29
N ARG A 477 19.05 -9.30 4.56
CA ARG A 477 20.11 -10.22 4.99
C ARG A 477 19.70 -11.69 4.99
N HIS A 478 18.42 -12.00 4.83
CA HIS A 478 17.94 -13.37 4.86
C HIS A 478 18.48 -14.18 3.67
N PRO A 479 19.35 -15.19 3.89
CA PRO A 479 20.05 -15.90 2.79
C PRO A 479 19.11 -16.77 1.95
N GLY A 480 17.97 -17.15 2.51
CA GLY A 480 16.94 -17.96 1.85
C GLY A 480 15.96 -17.16 0.99
N TYR A 481 15.91 -15.84 1.11
CA TYR A 481 14.94 -15.05 0.36
C TYR A 481 15.22 -15.04 -1.14
N HIS A 482 14.18 -15.18 -1.93
CA HIS A 482 14.25 -15.09 -3.38
C HIS A 482 14.62 -13.67 -3.83
N SER A 483 14.11 -12.65 -3.13
CA SER A 483 14.47 -11.24 -3.34
C SER A 483 15.98 -11.00 -3.18
N THR A 484 16.62 -11.60 -2.16
CA THR A 484 18.06 -11.50 -1.92
C THR A 484 18.87 -12.22 -3.01
N ARG A 485 18.47 -13.45 -3.36
CA ARG A 485 19.12 -14.22 -4.44
C ARG A 485 18.99 -13.52 -5.79
N ARG A 486 17.84 -12.87 -6.02
CA ARG A 486 17.62 -12.08 -7.24
C ARG A 486 18.54 -10.86 -7.27
N ALA A 487 18.66 -10.11 -6.15
CA ALA A 487 19.59 -8.97 -6.06
C ALA A 487 21.02 -9.35 -6.48
N ALA A 488 21.53 -10.50 -6.04
CA ALA A 488 22.84 -11.00 -6.41
C ALA A 488 23.02 -11.35 -7.91
N ARG A 489 21.90 -11.57 -8.63
CA ARG A 489 21.89 -11.92 -10.07
C ARG A 489 21.69 -10.72 -11.00
N LEU A 490 21.52 -9.50 -10.47
CA LEU A 490 21.28 -8.31 -11.28
C LEU A 490 22.50 -7.80 -12.04
N GLY A 491 23.71 -8.33 -11.78
CA GLY A 491 24.94 -7.87 -12.43
C GLY A 491 25.43 -6.49 -11.96
N LEU A 492 24.96 -6.03 -10.78
CA LEU A 492 25.29 -4.73 -10.17
C LEU A 492 26.41 -4.85 -9.12
N GLY A 493 27.18 -5.92 -9.13
CA GLY A 493 28.12 -6.27 -8.06
C GLY A 493 27.42 -6.95 -6.88
N GLU A 494 28.14 -7.06 -5.75
CA GLU A 494 27.57 -7.64 -4.52
C GLU A 494 26.49 -6.71 -3.94
N PRO A 495 25.29 -7.22 -3.65
CA PRO A 495 24.23 -6.41 -3.07
C PRO A 495 24.58 -5.99 -1.64
N VAL A 496 24.19 -4.77 -1.25
CA VAL A 496 24.23 -4.34 0.13
C VAL A 496 23.13 -5.04 0.91
N LEU A 497 23.53 -5.88 1.85
CA LEU A 497 22.61 -6.64 2.69
C LEU A 497 22.20 -5.83 3.93
N VAL A 498 20.93 -5.46 4.03
CA VAL A 498 20.37 -4.65 5.11
C VAL A 498 19.61 -5.52 6.10
N GLN A 499 19.85 -5.30 7.40
CA GLN A 499 19.13 -6.04 8.43
C GLN A 499 17.64 -5.63 8.42
N HIS A 500 16.77 -6.62 8.51
CA HIS A 500 15.32 -6.48 8.32
C HIS A 500 14.68 -5.37 9.18
N HIS A 501 14.87 -5.40 10.49
CA HIS A 501 14.28 -4.42 11.41
C HIS A 501 14.94 -3.05 11.33
N HIS A 502 16.23 -2.98 10.96
CA HIS A 502 16.88 -1.72 10.62
C HIS A 502 16.25 -1.09 9.38
N ALA A 503 15.97 -1.89 8.34
CA ALA A 503 15.27 -1.41 7.15
C ALA A 503 13.87 -0.87 7.47
N HIS A 504 13.10 -1.54 8.33
CA HIS A 504 11.81 -1.02 8.81
C HIS A 504 11.93 0.35 9.47
N ILE A 505 12.91 0.55 10.36
CA ILE A 505 13.12 1.84 11.04
C ILE A 505 13.58 2.90 10.05
N ALA A 506 14.57 2.59 9.19
CA ALA A 506 15.08 3.50 8.17
C ALA A 506 13.97 3.93 7.17
N SER A 507 13.05 3.04 6.85
CA SER A 507 11.87 3.33 6.03
C SER A 507 10.98 4.41 6.65
N ALA A 508 10.64 4.27 7.93
CA ALA A 508 9.85 5.28 8.63
C ALA A 508 10.60 6.61 8.80
N MET A 509 11.92 6.55 9.08
CA MET A 509 12.75 7.76 9.15
C MET A 509 12.71 8.52 7.82
N ALA A 510 12.84 7.83 6.70
CA ALA A 510 12.80 8.42 5.36
C ALA A 510 11.43 9.05 5.05
N GLU A 511 10.36 8.35 5.35
CA GLU A 511 8.99 8.84 5.17
C GLU A 511 8.74 10.15 5.92
N HIS A 512 9.32 10.29 7.13
CA HIS A 512 9.21 11.48 7.97
C HIS A 512 10.28 12.54 7.73
N GLY A 513 11.10 12.40 6.70
CA GLY A 513 12.09 13.40 6.31
C GLY A 513 13.27 13.55 7.28
N LEU A 514 13.56 12.54 8.12
CA LEU A 514 14.69 12.59 9.04
C LEU A 514 16.02 12.38 8.29
N ASP A 515 16.98 13.26 8.51
CA ASP A 515 18.30 13.23 7.86
C ASP A 515 19.30 12.21 8.47
N GLY A 516 18.89 11.45 9.49
CA GLY A 516 19.73 10.45 10.16
C GLY A 516 20.86 10.97 11.01
N ARG A 517 21.06 12.32 11.14
CA ARG A 517 22.10 12.90 12.01
C ARG A 517 21.84 12.63 13.47
N THR A 518 20.58 12.51 13.86
CA THR A 518 20.17 12.15 15.20
C THR A 518 19.50 10.76 15.12
N PRO A 519 20.02 9.76 15.84
CA PRO A 519 19.41 8.45 15.87
C PRO A 519 18.04 8.48 16.56
N VAL A 520 17.21 7.50 16.23
CA VAL A 520 15.86 7.31 16.78
C VAL A 520 15.79 6.08 17.67
N ILE A 521 14.80 6.04 18.55
CA ILE A 521 14.39 4.81 19.25
C ILE A 521 13.40 4.09 18.34
N GLY A 522 13.84 3.04 17.65
CA GLY A 522 12.99 2.27 16.77
C GLY A 522 12.35 1.09 17.49
N VAL A 523 11.03 1.03 17.55
CA VAL A 523 10.27 -0.14 18.01
C VAL A 523 9.83 -0.89 16.75
N ALA A 524 10.56 -1.94 16.41
CA ALA A 524 10.32 -2.75 15.22
C ALA A 524 9.71 -4.09 15.63
N PHE A 525 8.37 -4.17 15.57
CA PHE A 525 7.62 -5.37 15.95
C PHE A 525 7.06 -6.08 14.73
N ASP A 526 7.51 -7.31 14.55
CA ASP A 526 7.14 -8.14 13.41
C ASP A 526 6.86 -9.59 13.83
N GLY A 527 6.41 -10.39 12.87
CA GLY A 527 6.25 -11.82 13.03
C GLY A 527 7.59 -12.55 12.95
N THR A 528 8.36 -12.25 11.92
CA THR A 528 9.64 -12.87 11.60
C THR A 528 10.54 -11.90 10.82
N GLY A 529 11.83 -11.89 11.13
CA GLY A 529 12.89 -11.23 10.38
C GLY A 529 14.23 -11.87 10.73
N TYR A 530 15.17 -11.89 9.80
CA TYR A 530 16.47 -12.51 10.01
C TYR A 530 17.34 -11.66 10.92
N GLY A 531 17.78 -12.25 12.04
CA GLY A 531 18.65 -11.62 13.04
C GLY A 531 20.13 -11.83 12.74
N ASP A 532 20.98 -10.89 13.17
CA ASP A 532 22.45 -10.99 13.03
C ASP A 532 23.06 -12.17 13.78
N ASP A 533 22.35 -12.67 14.78
CA ASP A 533 22.72 -13.83 15.62
C ASP A 533 22.20 -15.16 15.05
N GLY A 534 21.66 -15.15 13.82
CA GLY A 534 21.08 -16.34 13.18
C GLY A 534 19.74 -16.77 13.75
N THR A 535 19.15 -15.99 14.66
CA THR A 535 17.83 -16.25 15.23
C THR A 535 16.74 -15.46 14.47
N VAL A 536 15.47 -15.80 14.71
CA VAL A 536 14.33 -15.07 14.16
C VAL A 536 13.97 -13.90 15.08
N TRP A 537 14.20 -12.67 14.62
CA TRP A 537 13.83 -11.45 15.33
C TRP A 537 12.39 -11.03 15.01
N GLY A 538 11.87 -10.05 15.77
CA GLY A 538 10.57 -9.42 15.53
C GLY A 538 9.92 -8.83 16.78
N GLY A 539 10.66 -8.72 17.90
CA GLY A 539 10.20 -8.03 19.10
C GLY A 539 11.29 -7.09 19.60
N GLU A 540 11.79 -6.19 18.72
CA GLU A 540 13.03 -5.46 18.90
C GLU A 540 12.81 -3.99 19.21
N ILE A 541 13.60 -3.44 20.15
CA ILE A 541 13.76 -2.00 20.30
C ILE A 541 15.22 -1.68 19.96
N LEU A 542 15.42 -0.88 18.93
CA LEU A 542 16.74 -0.54 18.41
C LEU A 542 17.00 0.97 18.59
N LEU A 543 18.25 1.31 18.79
CA LEU A 543 18.76 2.66 18.53
C LEU A 543 19.29 2.65 17.10
N ALA A 544 18.80 3.49 16.21
CA ALA A 544 19.12 3.39 14.78
C ALA A 544 19.20 4.75 14.10
N ASP A 545 20.04 4.82 13.07
CA ASP A 545 20.10 5.82 12.01
C ASP A 545 20.33 5.11 10.66
N TYR A 546 20.64 5.82 9.58
CA TYR A 546 20.88 5.17 8.28
C TYR A 546 22.22 4.42 8.20
N THR A 547 23.15 4.72 9.08
CA THR A 547 24.51 4.14 9.05
C THR A 547 24.61 2.83 9.84
N GLY A 548 23.66 2.61 10.78
CA GLY A 548 23.70 1.43 11.62
C GLY A 548 22.66 1.43 12.73
N TYR A 549 22.73 0.42 13.55
CA TYR A 549 21.82 0.26 14.68
C TYR A 549 22.47 -0.49 15.85
N ARG A 550 21.86 -0.34 17.01
CA ARG A 550 22.18 -1.08 18.22
C ARG A 550 20.90 -1.60 18.87
N ARG A 551 20.90 -2.88 19.22
CA ARG A 551 19.80 -3.54 19.94
C ARG A 551 19.73 -3.06 21.39
N LEU A 552 18.62 -2.45 21.79
CA LEU A 552 18.38 -1.94 23.15
C LEU A 552 17.51 -2.88 23.98
N ALA A 553 16.52 -3.48 23.35
CA ALA A 553 15.67 -4.48 23.99
C ALA A 553 15.19 -5.52 22.97
N ARG A 554 14.82 -6.69 23.51
CA ARG A 554 14.19 -7.79 22.75
C ARG A 554 13.11 -8.47 23.57
N LEU A 555 12.17 -9.11 22.90
CA LEU A 555 11.33 -10.11 23.56
C LEU A 555 12.17 -11.35 23.93
N THR A 556 11.93 -11.95 25.08
CA THR A 556 12.60 -13.20 25.47
C THR A 556 12.41 -14.25 24.37
N PRO A 557 13.50 -14.81 23.83
CA PRO A 557 13.39 -15.83 22.80
C PRO A 557 12.66 -17.09 23.28
N ALA A 558 11.88 -17.68 22.40
CA ALA A 558 11.29 -19.00 22.61
C ALA A 558 11.51 -19.85 21.36
N PRO A 559 11.48 -21.19 21.47
CA PRO A 559 11.59 -22.04 20.31
C PRO A 559 10.47 -21.81 19.30
N LEU A 560 10.79 -21.73 18.00
CA LEU A 560 9.84 -21.77 16.87
C LEU A 560 9.90 -23.19 16.27
N PRO A 561 8.99 -24.10 16.66
CA PRO A 561 9.05 -25.48 16.23
C PRO A 561 8.54 -25.65 14.80
N GLY A 562 9.40 -26.10 13.89
CA GLY A 562 9.06 -26.41 12.50
C GLY A 562 8.99 -25.19 11.57
N GLY A 563 9.56 -24.04 11.91
CA GLY A 563 9.62 -22.87 11.03
C GLY A 563 8.24 -22.41 10.58
N ASP A 564 8.01 -22.31 9.25
CA ASP A 564 6.73 -21.87 8.66
C ASP A 564 5.53 -22.75 9.06
N THR A 565 5.76 -24.06 9.22
CA THR A 565 4.72 -24.97 9.75
C THR A 565 4.33 -24.59 11.19
N GLY A 566 5.28 -24.13 12.00
CA GLY A 566 5.03 -23.61 13.35
C GLY A 566 4.19 -22.33 13.28
N VAL A 567 4.52 -21.42 12.37
CA VAL A 567 3.78 -20.16 12.16
C VAL A 567 2.32 -20.43 11.78
N ALA A 568 2.07 -21.41 10.92
CA ALA A 568 0.71 -21.82 10.53
C ALA A 568 -0.09 -22.51 11.66
N ASN A 569 0.57 -22.84 12.78
CA ASN A 569 -0.06 -23.55 13.89
C ASN A 569 0.12 -22.80 15.23
N PRO A 570 -0.66 -21.74 15.50
CA PRO A 570 -0.66 -20.97 16.75
C PRO A 570 -0.69 -21.82 18.02
N CYS A 571 -1.38 -22.98 18.03
CA CYS A 571 -1.39 -23.90 19.16
C CYS A 571 0.00 -24.42 19.52
N ARG A 572 0.84 -24.72 18.53
CA ARG A 572 2.23 -25.17 18.77
C ARG A 572 3.08 -24.04 19.32
N LEU A 573 2.88 -22.78 18.83
CA LEU A 573 3.56 -21.60 19.36
C LEU A 573 3.16 -21.31 20.81
N ALA A 574 1.89 -21.49 21.15
CA ALA A 574 1.38 -21.37 22.52
C ALA A 574 2.09 -22.35 23.46
N LEU A 575 2.14 -23.62 23.08
CA LEU A 575 2.78 -24.68 23.85
C LEU A 575 4.30 -24.44 23.97
N ALA A 576 4.98 -24.00 22.90
CA ALA A 576 6.39 -23.62 22.94
C ALA A 576 6.65 -22.42 23.87
N ARG A 577 5.78 -21.42 23.90
CA ARG A 577 5.87 -20.28 24.83
C ARG A 577 5.63 -20.71 26.29
N LEU A 578 4.69 -21.61 26.55
CA LEU A 578 4.50 -22.19 27.90
C LEU A 578 5.74 -22.97 28.35
N TRP A 579 6.28 -23.79 27.46
CA TRP A 579 7.54 -24.52 27.70
C TRP A 579 8.68 -23.57 28.07
N ALA A 580 8.92 -22.54 27.29
CA ALA A 580 9.97 -21.56 27.55
C ALA A 580 9.74 -20.76 28.85
N ALA A 581 8.49 -20.60 29.29
CA ALA A 581 8.11 -19.93 30.54
C ALA A 581 8.13 -20.89 31.76
N GLY A 582 8.44 -22.17 31.57
CA GLY A 582 8.38 -23.20 32.63
C GLY A 582 6.95 -23.44 33.15
N LEU A 583 5.96 -23.32 32.28
CA LEU A 583 4.54 -23.48 32.60
C LEU A 583 4.02 -24.84 32.06
N PRO A 584 3.21 -25.57 32.82
CA PRO A 584 2.69 -26.86 32.39
C PRO A 584 1.69 -26.75 31.23
N TRP A 585 1.61 -27.83 30.43
CA TRP A 585 0.56 -28.02 29.44
C TRP A 585 -0.64 -28.72 30.11
N GLU A 586 -1.46 -27.96 30.81
CA GLU A 586 -2.59 -28.48 31.55
C GLU A 586 -3.70 -28.97 30.60
N PRO A 587 -4.32 -30.15 30.88
CA PRO A 587 -5.56 -30.55 30.21
C PRO A 587 -6.64 -29.45 30.36
N GLY A 588 -7.47 -29.26 29.33
CA GLY A 588 -8.48 -28.19 29.30
C GLY A 588 -7.94 -26.81 28.84
N LEU A 589 -6.65 -26.70 28.54
CA LEU A 589 -6.14 -25.55 27.80
C LEU A 589 -6.49 -25.68 26.31
N PRO A 590 -7.11 -24.65 25.67
CA PRO A 590 -7.54 -24.73 24.28
C PRO A 590 -6.41 -25.12 23.31
N SER A 591 -5.19 -24.63 23.56
CA SER A 591 -4.02 -24.96 22.74
C SER A 591 -3.59 -26.44 22.89
N VAL A 592 -3.85 -27.08 24.04
CA VAL A 592 -3.58 -28.50 24.26
C VAL A 592 -4.66 -29.34 23.57
N GLU A 593 -5.92 -28.97 23.72
CA GLU A 593 -7.07 -29.70 23.12
C GLU A 593 -7.07 -29.58 21.57
N ALA A 594 -6.48 -28.55 21.03
CA ALA A 594 -6.33 -28.38 19.58
C ALA A 594 -5.25 -29.27 18.94
N CYS A 595 -4.44 -29.98 19.77
CA CYS A 595 -3.39 -30.89 19.32
C CYS A 595 -3.77 -32.32 19.63
N THR A 596 -3.44 -33.26 18.73
CA THR A 596 -3.56 -34.67 19.00
C THR A 596 -2.48 -35.14 20.02
N GLU A 597 -2.67 -36.28 20.68
CA GLU A 597 -1.66 -36.83 21.59
C GLU A 597 -0.31 -37.05 20.90
N THR A 598 -0.33 -37.49 19.64
CA THR A 598 0.87 -37.66 18.82
C THR A 598 1.56 -36.31 18.57
N GLU A 599 0.82 -35.26 18.24
CA GLU A 599 1.38 -33.92 18.05
C GLU A 599 2.01 -33.37 19.33
N LEU A 600 1.37 -33.58 20.49
CA LEU A 600 1.90 -33.20 21.80
C LEU A 600 3.20 -33.94 22.14
N ALA A 601 3.24 -35.23 21.87
CA ALA A 601 4.42 -36.06 22.11
C ALA A 601 5.60 -35.67 21.21
N VAL A 602 5.33 -35.45 19.89
CA VAL A 602 6.33 -34.98 18.94
C VAL A 602 6.83 -33.60 19.33
N LEU A 603 5.94 -32.64 19.65
CA LEU A 603 6.33 -31.30 20.04
C LEU A 603 7.20 -31.27 21.30
N ARG A 604 6.88 -32.10 22.31
CA ARG A 604 7.74 -32.26 23.50
C ARG A 604 9.15 -32.75 23.14
N GLN A 605 9.27 -33.75 22.24
CA GLN A 605 10.56 -34.25 21.78
C GLN A 605 11.34 -33.17 21.00
N GLN A 606 10.66 -32.42 20.12
CA GLN A 606 11.26 -31.30 19.39
C GLN A 606 11.84 -30.23 20.33
N LEU A 607 11.05 -29.81 21.32
CA LEU A 607 11.45 -28.79 22.29
C LEU A 607 12.58 -29.25 23.20
N THR A 608 12.51 -30.52 23.70
CA THR A 608 13.52 -31.09 24.57
C THR A 608 14.87 -31.27 23.88
N ARG A 609 14.84 -31.65 22.59
CA ARG A 609 16.05 -31.92 21.80
C ARG A 609 16.51 -30.73 20.93
N GLY A 610 15.73 -29.66 20.88
CA GLY A 610 15.98 -28.52 19.99
C GLY A 610 15.88 -28.84 18.50
N LEU A 611 15.19 -29.92 18.11
CA LEU A 611 15.09 -30.36 16.73
C LEU A 611 14.15 -29.48 15.92
N ALA A 612 14.65 -28.92 14.79
CA ALA A 612 13.90 -27.99 13.95
C ALA A 612 13.23 -26.86 14.75
N CYS A 613 13.93 -26.36 15.76
CA CYS A 613 13.51 -25.27 16.64
C CYS A 613 14.49 -24.09 16.53
N VAL A 614 14.14 -23.06 15.77
CA VAL A 614 14.92 -21.81 15.74
C VAL A 614 14.43 -20.91 16.87
N PRO A 615 15.32 -20.29 17.67
CA PRO A 615 14.89 -19.30 18.66
C PRO A 615 14.25 -18.08 17.99
N THR A 616 13.10 -17.62 18.52
CA THR A 616 12.43 -16.43 18.01
C THR A 616 12.05 -15.43 19.10
N SER A 617 12.41 -14.16 18.88
CA SER A 617 11.92 -13.01 19.63
C SER A 617 10.71 -12.33 18.95
N GLY A 618 10.10 -12.95 17.92
CA GLY A 618 8.98 -12.38 17.17
C GLY A 618 7.78 -12.02 18.04
N MET A 619 7.38 -10.74 18.04
CA MET A 619 6.19 -10.27 18.76
C MET A 619 4.91 -10.83 18.14
N GLY A 620 4.82 -10.90 16.81
CA GLY A 620 3.69 -11.52 16.13
C GLY A 620 3.51 -12.99 16.55
N ARG A 621 4.60 -13.72 16.78
CA ARG A 621 4.56 -15.11 17.30
C ARG A 621 4.02 -15.20 18.73
N LEU A 622 4.20 -14.14 19.54
CA LEU A 622 3.56 -14.05 20.84
C LEU A 622 2.06 -13.76 20.73
N PHE A 623 1.64 -12.89 19.81
CA PHE A 623 0.21 -12.66 19.50
C PHE A 623 -0.49 -13.93 19.06
N ASP A 624 0.13 -14.71 18.18
CA ASP A 624 -0.40 -16.00 17.72
C ASP A 624 -0.56 -16.99 18.88
N ALA A 625 0.46 -17.09 19.74
CA ALA A 625 0.43 -17.95 20.91
C ALA A 625 -0.70 -17.55 21.88
N VAL A 626 -0.86 -16.25 22.16
CA VAL A 626 -1.92 -15.76 23.06
C VAL A 626 -3.31 -15.99 22.44
N SER A 627 -3.49 -15.77 21.15
CA SER A 627 -4.74 -16.05 20.44
C SER A 627 -5.18 -17.50 20.62
N SER A 628 -4.23 -18.45 20.51
CA SER A 628 -4.53 -19.87 20.73
C SER A 628 -4.81 -20.19 22.20
N LEU A 629 -4.06 -19.59 23.15
CA LEU A 629 -4.27 -19.82 24.59
C LEU A 629 -5.66 -19.38 25.07
N VAL A 630 -6.21 -18.31 24.48
CA VAL A 630 -7.57 -17.83 24.83
C VAL A 630 -8.67 -18.52 24.03
N GLY A 631 -8.33 -19.42 23.09
CA GLY A 631 -9.28 -20.26 22.36
C GLY A 631 -9.83 -19.63 21.06
N LEU A 632 -9.12 -18.67 20.46
CA LEU A 632 -9.53 -18.02 19.20
C LEU A 632 -9.01 -18.77 17.98
N CYS A 633 -7.72 -18.73 17.70
CA CYS A 633 -7.13 -19.32 16.50
C CYS A 633 -6.06 -20.35 16.85
N HIS A 634 -6.27 -21.61 16.48
CA HIS A 634 -5.32 -22.69 16.71
C HIS A 634 -4.52 -23.07 15.47
N ARG A 635 -5.10 -22.87 14.29
CA ARG A 635 -4.49 -23.13 12.99
C ARG A 635 -4.83 -21.96 12.08
N ALA A 636 -3.81 -21.26 11.60
CA ALA A 636 -3.99 -20.10 10.74
C ALA A 636 -4.15 -20.53 9.27
N GLY A 637 -5.24 -20.12 8.64
CA GLY A 637 -5.49 -20.33 7.21
C GLY A 637 -4.93 -19.19 6.31
N TYR A 638 -4.45 -18.11 6.92
CA TYR A 638 -3.80 -17.01 6.25
C TYR A 638 -2.91 -16.23 7.22
N GLU A 639 -1.99 -15.45 6.68
CA GLU A 639 -1.03 -14.66 7.45
C GLU A 639 -1.71 -13.70 8.43
N ALA A 640 -1.19 -13.64 9.67
CA ALA A 640 -1.65 -12.81 10.78
C ALA A 640 -3.09 -13.06 11.26
N GLN A 641 -3.76 -14.14 10.84
CA GLN A 641 -5.14 -14.47 11.25
C GLN A 641 -5.31 -14.43 12.77
N ALA A 642 -4.44 -15.11 13.49
CA ALA A 642 -4.52 -15.24 14.95
C ALA A 642 -4.43 -13.87 15.66
N ALA A 643 -3.55 -12.99 15.16
CA ALA A 643 -3.39 -11.64 15.68
C ALA A 643 -4.61 -10.76 15.37
N LEU A 644 -5.20 -10.88 14.16
CA LEU A 644 -6.41 -10.15 13.77
C LEU A 644 -7.64 -10.57 14.58
N GLU A 645 -7.82 -11.87 14.83
CA GLU A 645 -8.90 -12.37 15.66
C GLU A 645 -8.74 -11.94 17.14
N LEU A 646 -7.49 -11.88 17.64
CA LEU A 646 -7.20 -11.37 18.97
C LEU A 646 -7.47 -9.87 19.09
N GLU A 647 -7.13 -9.07 18.08
CA GLU A 647 -7.48 -7.65 18.01
C GLU A 647 -9.01 -7.45 17.97
N ALA A 648 -9.71 -8.22 17.14
CA ALA A 648 -11.15 -8.18 17.02
C ALA A 648 -11.85 -8.48 18.37
N ALA A 649 -11.37 -9.49 19.09
CA ALA A 649 -11.87 -9.82 20.42
C ALA A 649 -11.59 -8.66 21.41
N ALA A 650 -10.35 -8.14 21.43
CA ALA A 650 -9.97 -7.05 22.33
C ALA A 650 -10.83 -5.80 22.14
N LEU A 651 -11.21 -5.47 20.91
CA LEU A 651 -12.00 -4.29 20.58
C LEU A 651 -13.34 -4.25 21.33
N THR A 652 -13.95 -5.38 21.60
CA THR A 652 -15.28 -5.44 22.27
C THR A 652 -15.22 -5.09 23.76
N ALA A 653 -14.07 -5.23 24.41
CA ALA A 653 -13.87 -4.90 25.81
C ALA A 653 -12.94 -3.69 26.02
N TRP A 654 -12.50 -3.06 24.94
CA TRP A 654 -11.45 -2.04 24.98
C TRP A 654 -11.74 -0.87 25.87
N ASP A 655 -12.96 -0.36 25.85
CA ASP A 655 -13.36 0.79 26.66
C ASP A 655 -13.78 0.40 28.09
N ALA A 656 -14.28 -0.80 28.27
CA ALA A 656 -14.80 -1.28 29.53
C ALA A 656 -13.72 -1.75 30.52
N ASP A 657 -12.63 -2.35 30.01
CA ASP A 657 -11.53 -2.86 30.86
C ASP A 657 -10.23 -2.08 30.57
N LYS A 658 -9.64 -1.47 31.59
CA LYS A 658 -8.37 -0.72 31.51
C LYS A 658 -7.18 -1.49 32.15
N GLY A 659 -7.37 -2.77 32.48
CA GLY A 659 -6.32 -3.65 32.99
C GLY A 659 -5.22 -3.92 31.95
N ALA A 660 -4.06 -4.38 32.44
CA ALA A 660 -2.94 -4.79 31.58
C ALA A 660 -2.14 -5.90 32.27
N TYR A 661 -1.66 -6.85 31.48
CA TYR A 661 -0.77 -7.89 32.00
C TYR A 661 0.68 -7.39 32.08
N PRO A 662 1.40 -7.69 33.19
CA PRO A 662 2.77 -7.21 33.38
C PRO A 662 3.77 -8.05 32.61
N PHE A 663 4.67 -7.40 31.86
CA PHE A 663 5.89 -8.03 31.36
C PHE A 663 7.00 -7.98 32.42
N GLY A 664 7.77 -9.05 32.54
CA GLY A 664 9.04 -8.99 33.26
C GLY A 664 10.07 -8.21 32.43
N LEU A 665 10.77 -7.28 33.06
CA LEU A 665 11.83 -6.49 32.42
C LEU A 665 13.16 -6.78 33.11
N THR A 666 14.04 -7.52 32.42
CA THR A 666 15.34 -7.94 32.99
C THR A 666 16.49 -7.24 32.25
N PRO A 667 17.43 -6.60 32.99
CA PRO A 667 18.65 -6.08 32.38
C PRO A 667 19.51 -7.23 31.83
N LEU A 668 20.11 -6.99 30.64
CA LEU A 668 21.07 -7.93 30.05
C LEU A 668 22.46 -7.26 29.95
N SER A 669 23.51 -7.96 30.35
CA SER A 669 24.91 -7.49 30.29
C SER A 669 25.51 -7.48 28.88
N GLY A 670 24.73 -7.74 27.85
CA GLY A 670 25.10 -7.67 26.44
C GLY A 670 23.97 -8.30 25.61
N ILE A 671 23.40 -7.55 24.68
CA ILE A 671 22.50 -8.08 23.66
C ILE A 671 23.32 -8.13 22.38
N GLY A 672 23.62 -9.34 21.88
CA GLY A 672 24.29 -9.53 20.59
C GLY A 672 23.49 -8.93 19.45
N GLY A 673 24.17 -8.42 18.44
CA GLY A 673 23.60 -7.84 17.22
C GLY A 673 23.73 -6.32 17.14
N GLY A 674 24.24 -5.86 16.02
CA GLY A 674 24.43 -4.46 15.63
C GLY A 674 25.63 -4.30 14.71
N THR A 675 25.50 -3.49 13.67
CA THR A 675 26.64 -2.99 12.90
C THR A 675 27.44 -2.01 13.75
N PRO A 676 28.76 -1.83 13.49
CA PRO A 676 29.53 -0.80 14.16
C PRO A 676 28.91 0.57 13.90
N TRP A 677 28.15 1.04 14.87
CA TRP A 677 27.49 2.33 14.81
C TRP A 677 28.51 3.43 15.16
N ARG A 678 28.67 4.42 14.29
CA ARG A 678 29.49 5.58 14.56
C ARG A 678 28.83 6.40 15.66
N ARG A 679 29.45 6.40 16.85
CA ARG A 679 28.98 7.10 18.03
C ARG A 679 28.94 8.62 17.78
N PRO A 680 27.76 9.30 17.93
CA PRO A 680 27.77 10.77 17.96
C PRO A 680 28.62 11.29 19.12
N PRO A 681 29.44 12.32 18.92
CA PRO A 681 30.25 12.90 19.98
C PRO A 681 29.35 13.39 21.13
N GLY A 682 29.78 13.10 22.38
CA GLY A 682 29.13 13.62 23.58
C GLY A 682 27.94 12.87 24.15
N ARG A 683 27.41 11.79 23.51
CA ARG A 683 26.27 11.02 24.03
C ARG A 683 26.68 9.71 24.71
N ARG A 684 26.06 9.40 25.87
CA ARG A 684 26.24 8.11 26.56
C ARG A 684 25.41 7.04 25.88
N THR A 685 26.03 5.96 25.44
CA THR A 685 25.30 4.76 24.96
C THR A 685 25.00 3.84 26.15
N PRO A 686 23.80 3.26 26.26
CA PRO A 686 23.48 2.31 27.32
C PRO A 686 24.38 1.08 27.22
N ALA A 687 25.14 0.77 28.27
CA ALA A 687 26.03 -0.39 28.32
C ALA A 687 25.28 -1.73 28.41
N ALA A 688 24.05 -1.71 28.92
CA ALA A 688 23.17 -2.89 29.09
C ALA A 688 21.88 -2.75 28.27
N GLY A 689 21.45 -3.86 27.69
CA GLY A 689 20.14 -3.98 27.06
C GLY A 689 19.07 -4.50 28.02
N TRP A 690 17.87 -4.74 27.48
CA TRP A 690 16.72 -5.23 28.23
C TRP A 690 16.08 -6.45 27.54
N GLU A 691 15.55 -7.35 28.34
CA GLU A 691 14.71 -8.44 27.87
C GLU A 691 13.28 -8.27 28.39
N MET A 692 12.30 -8.32 27.45
CA MET A 692 10.87 -8.33 27.76
C MET A 692 10.41 -9.78 27.95
N ASN A 693 10.28 -10.22 29.19
CA ASN A 693 9.86 -11.58 29.51
C ASN A 693 8.33 -11.69 29.58
N PRO A 694 7.68 -12.49 28.71
CA PRO A 694 6.23 -12.68 28.69
C PRO A 694 5.74 -13.69 29.76
N ALA A 695 6.59 -14.39 30.51
CA ALA A 695 6.16 -15.40 31.47
C ALA A 695 5.18 -14.86 32.53
N PRO A 696 5.35 -13.65 33.11
CA PRO A 696 4.35 -13.07 34.01
C PRO A 696 3.02 -12.79 33.32
N VAL A 697 3.02 -12.39 32.04
CA VAL A 697 1.83 -12.21 31.21
C VAL A 697 1.07 -13.52 31.08
N LEU A 698 1.77 -14.57 30.68
CA LEU A 698 1.18 -15.90 30.48
C LEU A 698 0.56 -16.45 31.79
N ARG A 699 1.26 -16.32 32.93
CA ARG A 699 0.73 -16.72 34.25
C ARG A 699 -0.52 -15.96 34.64
N ALA A 700 -0.55 -14.64 34.39
CA ALA A 700 -1.69 -13.80 34.71
C ALA A 700 -2.90 -14.12 33.82
N LEU A 701 -2.66 -14.30 32.52
CA LEU A 701 -3.68 -14.68 31.54
C LEU A 701 -4.28 -16.05 31.88
N LEU A 702 -3.47 -17.06 32.20
CA LEU A 702 -3.96 -18.40 32.59
C LEU A 702 -4.78 -18.36 33.89
N ARG A 703 -4.36 -17.55 34.89
CA ARG A 703 -5.16 -17.33 36.12
C ARG A 703 -6.51 -16.71 35.84
N ASP A 704 -6.54 -15.66 35.04
CA ASP A 704 -7.78 -14.97 34.70
C ASP A 704 -8.70 -15.88 33.88
N ARG A 705 -8.12 -16.68 32.96
CA ARG A 705 -8.86 -17.70 32.22
C ARG A 705 -9.47 -18.76 33.15
N ALA A 706 -8.72 -19.28 34.14
CA ALA A 706 -9.24 -20.21 35.13
C ALA A 706 -10.40 -19.62 35.95
N ARG A 707 -10.43 -18.30 36.14
CA ARG A 707 -11.54 -17.54 36.75
C ARG A 707 -12.68 -17.25 35.77
N ARG A 708 -12.61 -17.80 34.54
CA ARG A 708 -13.62 -17.58 33.48
C ARG A 708 -13.77 -16.11 33.06
N THR A 709 -12.70 -15.31 33.18
CA THR A 709 -12.69 -13.96 32.62
C THR A 709 -12.97 -14.01 31.11
N PRO A 710 -13.87 -13.18 30.57
CA PRO A 710 -14.22 -13.20 29.15
C PRO A 710 -13.01 -12.98 28.24
N VAL A 711 -12.94 -13.73 27.12
CA VAL A 711 -11.85 -13.66 26.14
C VAL A 711 -11.56 -12.22 25.65
N PRO A 712 -12.56 -11.36 25.39
CA PRO A 712 -12.32 -9.96 25.06
C PRO A 712 -11.49 -9.20 26.09
N VAL A 713 -11.73 -9.44 27.37
CA VAL A 713 -10.97 -8.80 28.46
C VAL A 713 -9.53 -9.31 28.51
N LEU A 714 -9.34 -10.63 28.35
CA LEU A 714 -7.99 -11.23 28.28
C LEU A 714 -7.19 -10.62 27.14
N ALA A 715 -7.80 -10.51 25.96
CA ALA A 715 -7.19 -9.94 24.76
C ALA A 715 -6.86 -8.45 24.96
N ALA A 716 -7.75 -7.64 25.50
CA ALA A 716 -7.52 -6.22 25.77
C ALA A 716 -6.37 -6.00 26.76
N ARG A 717 -6.33 -6.76 27.86
CA ARG A 717 -5.27 -6.71 28.87
C ARG A 717 -3.90 -7.10 28.30
N PHE A 718 -3.87 -8.04 27.37
CA PHE A 718 -2.64 -8.42 26.67
C PHE A 718 -2.11 -7.29 25.81
N HIS A 719 -2.91 -6.69 24.94
CA HIS A 719 -2.51 -5.55 24.10
C HIS A 719 -1.96 -4.39 24.94
N ARG A 720 -2.65 -4.01 26.00
CA ARG A 720 -2.18 -2.96 26.91
C ARG A 720 -0.89 -3.34 27.64
N GLY A 721 -0.71 -4.62 27.97
CA GLY A 721 0.51 -5.11 28.55
C GLY A 721 1.72 -4.87 27.65
N VAL A 722 1.58 -5.19 26.36
CA VAL A 722 2.63 -4.93 25.34
C VAL A 722 2.91 -3.42 25.24
N ALA A 723 1.88 -2.59 25.07
CA ALA A 723 2.02 -1.15 24.94
C ALA A 723 2.73 -0.51 26.16
N ARG A 724 2.35 -0.92 27.38
CA ARG A 724 2.99 -0.45 28.62
C ARG A 724 4.47 -0.87 28.75
N ALA A 725 4.81 -2.09 28.30
CA ALA A 725 6.21 -2.55 28.29
C ALA A 725 7.06 -1.72 27.34
N VAL A 726 6.57 -1.44 26.13
CA VAL A 726 7.23 -0.55 25.15
C VAL A 726 7.42 0.84 25.73
N ALA A 727 6.36 1.46 26.24
CA ALA A 727 6.42 2.81 26.80
C ALA A 727 7.42 2.91 27.97
N HIS A 728 7.47 1.88 28.83
CA HIS A 728 8.44 1.83 29.93
C HIS A 728 9.89 1.80 29.42
N LEU A 729 10.18 0.96 28.42
CA LEU A 729 11.53 0.83 27.86
C LEU A 729 11.96 2.08 27.09
N CYS A 730 11.07 2.69 26.31
CA CYS A 730 11.36 3.95 25.61
C CYS A 730 11.64 5.11 26.60
N ARG A 731 10.86 5.23 27.69
CA ARG A 731 11.12 6.21 28.76
C ARG A 731 12.49 6.00 29.41
N ARG A 732 12.89 4.77 29.72
CA ARG A 732 14.21 4.44 30.24
C ARG A 732 15.32 4.77 29.26
N THR A 733 15.10 4.50 27.97
CA THR A 733 16.06 4.85 26.92
C THR A 733 16.22 6.37 26.84
N ARG A 734 15.10 7.13 26.83
CA ARG A 734 15.13 8.60 26.87
C ARG A 734 15.94 9.12 28.06
N ALA A 735 15.70 8.61 29.27
CA ALA A 735 16.41 9.04 30.47
C ALA A 735 17.94 8.82 30.40
N ARG A 736 18.38 7.82 29.60
CA ARG A 736 19.81 7.49 29.43
C ARG A 736 20.48 8.20 28.27
N THR A 737 19.73 8.45 27.19
CA THR A 737 20.28 8.96 25.92
C THR A 737 19.90 10.40 25.61
N GLY A 738 18.85 10.92 26.25
CA GLY A 738 18.23 12.20 25.91
C GLY A 738 17.42 12.21 24.61
N LEU A 739 17.28 11.05 23.94
CA LEU A 739 16.52 10.95 22.69
C LEU A 739 15.02 11.03 22.97
N THR A 740 14.31 11.76 22.13
CA THR A 740 12.87 11.99 22.25
C THR A 740 12.05 11.42 21.13
N THR A 741 12.67 11.07 19.99
CA THR A 741 11.97 10.55 18.81
C THR A 741 11.88 9.02 18.88
N VAL A 742 10.66 8.51 18.78
CA VAL A 742 10.34 7.07 18.72
C VAL A 742 9.67 6.77 17.39
N VAL A 743 10.12 5.73 16.72
CA VAL A 743 9.50 5.17 15.50
C VAL A 743 8.78 3.89 15.85
N LEU A 744 7.50 3.76 15.46
CA LEU A 744 6.72 2.52 15.52
C LEU A 744 6.62 1.91 14.13
N THR A 745 7.14 0.69 13.93
CA THR A 745 7.22 0.03 12.63
C THR A 745 7.21 -1.49 12.74
N GLY A 746 7.11 -2.20 11.62
CA GLY A 746 6.93 -3.65 11.54
C GLY A 746 5.47 -4.05 11.45
N GLY A 747 5.20 -5.25 10.90
CA GLY A 747 3.85 -5.73 10.59
C GLY A 747 2.89 -5.79 11.78
N VAL A 748 3.40 -5.92 13.01
CA VAL A 748 2.58 -5.95 14.23
C VAL A 748 1.91 -4.61 14.51
N PHE A 749 2.50 -3.48 14.08
CA PHE A 749 1.87 -2.15 14.20
C PHE A 749 0.80 -1.86 13.11
N ALA A 750 0.44 -2.85 12.28
CA ALA A 750 -0.83 -2.84 11.58
C ALA A 750 -2.03 -3.09 12.52
N ASN A 751 -1.80 -3.57 13.76
CA ASN A 751 -2.80 -3.69 14.81
C ASN A 751 -3.13 -2.28 15.38
N ALA A 752 -4.34 -1.80 15.13
CA ALA A 752 -4.75 -0.44 15.48
C ALA A 752 -4.77 -0.20 17.00
N LEU A 753 -5.28 -1.15 17.77
CA LEU A 753 -5.37 -1.03 19.22
C LEU A 753 -3.98 -0.91 19.86
N LEU A 754 -3.03 -1.72 19.39
CA LEU A 754 -1.65 -1.67 19.87
C LEU A 754 -0.94 -0.38 19.46
N GLU A 755 -1.06 0.02 18.19
CA GLU A 755 -0.43 1.24 17.67
C GLU A 755 -0.93 2.47 18.44
N GLU A 756 -2.25 2.65 18.56
CA GLU A 756 -2.85 3.82 19.22
C GLU A 756 -2.52 3.88 20.73
N GLU A 757 -2.65 2.77 21.45
CA GLU A 757 -2.33 2.74 22.90
C GLU A 757 -0.83 3.02 23.12
N THR A 758 0.05 2.44 22.29
CA THR A 758 1.50 2.65 22.40
C THR A 758 1.83 4.11 22.10
N ALA A 759 1.27 4.68 21.03
CA ALA A 759 1.50 6.07 20.66
C ALA A 759 1.00 7.03 21.75
N ALA A 760 -0.18 6.81 22.31
CA ALA A 760 -0.75 7.63 23.39
C ALA A 760 0.13 7.62 24.64
N LEU A 761 0.60 6.43 25.08
CA LEU A 761 1.47 6.29 26.25
C LEU A 761 2.82 6.96 26.04
N LEU A 762 3.40 6.87 24.84
CA LEU A 762 4.68 7.51 24.52
C LEU A 762 4.55 9.03 24.44
N THR A 763 3.50 9.54 23.80
CA THR A 763 3.21 10.98 23.71
C THR A 763 2.97 11.58 25.09
N THR A 764 2.18 10.91 25.96
CA THR A 764 1.99 11.31 27.35
C THR A 764 3.31 11.34 28.13
N ALA A 765 4.26 10.49 27.77
CA ALA A 765 5.60 10.49 28.34
C ALA A 765 6.51 11.58 27.74
N GLY A 766 6.02 12.47 26.88
CA GLY A 766 6.76 13.55 26.25
C GLY A 766 7.73 13.09 25.16
N LEU A 767 7.42 11.98 24.47
CA LEU A 767 8.16 11.46 23.32
C LEU A 767 7.42 11.85 22.04
N THR A 768 8.18 12.17 20.99
CA THR A 768 7.66 12.36 19.63
C THR A 768 7.53 11.01 18.97
N VAL A 769 6.32 10.63 18.55
CA VAL A 769 6.05 9.32 17.96
C VAL A 769 5.84 9.46 16.45
N LEU A 770 6.65 8.76 15.68
CA LEU A 770 6.56 8.66 14.23
C LEU A 770 5.91 7.32 13.86
N ARG A 771 4.87 7.40 13.02
CA ARG A 771 4.07 6.26 12.56
C ARG A 771 3.96 6.31 11.04
N HIS A 772 3.99 5.19 10.37
CA HIS A 772 3.83 5.13 8.91
C HIS A 772 2.48 5.71 8.44
N GLY A 773 2.50 6.43 7.33
CA GLY A 773 1.34 7.02 6.65
C GLY A 773 1.16 6.46 5.24
N GLU A 774 1.97 6.94 4.29
CA GLU A 774 1.94 6.53 2.88
C GLU A 774 2.75 5.26 2.59
N VAL A 775 3.72 4.94 3.43
CA VAL A 775 4.54 3.72 3.34
C VAL A 775 3.95 2.67 4.28
N PRO A 776 3.76 1.41 3.83
CA PRO A 776 3.26 0.36 4.70
C PRO A 776 4.20 0.09 5.89
N PRO A 777 3.69 -0.11 7.12
CA PRO A 777 4.53 -0.50 8.27
C PRO A 777 5.10 -1.91 8.16
N ASN A 778 4.49 -2.76 7.32
CA ASN A 778 4.89 -4.15 7.06
C ASN A 778 5.94 -4.24 5.93
N ASP A 779 6.29 -5.46 5.51
CA ASP A 779 7.32 -5.71 4.48
C ASP A 779 7.09 -4.99 3.15
N GLY A 780 5.85 -4.56 2.86
CA GLY A 780 5.56 -3.69 1.71
C GLY A 780 6.27 -2.33 1.73
N GLY A 781 6.74 -1.89 2.91
CA GLY A 781 7.55 -0.67 3.08
C GLY A 781 9.06 -0.90 3.21
N LEU A 782 9.49 -2.16 3.32
CA LEU A 782 10.87 -2.55 3.65
C LEU A 782 11.89 -2.00 2.66
N ALA A 783 11.56 -2.04 1.35
CA ALA A 783 12.47 -1.64 0.29
C ALA A 783 12.93 -0.17 0.38
N LEU A 784 12.11 0.75 0.93
CA LEU A 784 12.53 2.13 1.14
C LEU A 784 13.68 2.22 2.16
N GLY A 785 13.59 1.46 3.25
CA GLY A 785 14.65 1.43 4.25
C GLY A 785 15.92 0.79 3.73
N GLN A 786 15.80 -0.30 2.94
CA GLN A 786 16.95 -0.92 2.26
C GLN A 786 17.63 0.09 1.33
N LEU A 787 16.84 0.84 0.55
CA LEU A 787 17.31 1.90 -0.34
C LEU A 787 18.10 2.96 0.41
N MET A 788 17.56 3.46 1.52
CA MET A 788 18.21 4.52 2.31
C MET A 788 19.52 4.06 2.92
N VAL A 789 19.52 2.89 3.56
CA VAL A 789 20.74 2.35 4.20
C VAL A 789 21.84 2.11 3.17
N ALA A 790 21.50 1.50 2.02
CA ALA A 790 22.50 1.19 1.00
C ALA A 790 22.93 2.42 0.21
N GLY A 791 21.97 3.27 -0.19
CA GLY A 791 22.23 4.40 -1.08
C GLY A 791 23.00 5.56 -0.41
N THR A 792 22.87 5.72 0.94
CA THR A 792 23.59 6.74 1.70
C THR A 792 24.97 6.27 2.17
N ALA A 793 25.17 4.98 2.48
CA ALA A 793 26.45 4.44 2.92
C ALA A 793 27.59 4.73 1.93
N ALA A 794 27.29 4.73 0.65
CA ALA A 794 28.25 4.97 -0.40
C ALA A 794 28.69 6.45 -0.58
N HIS A 795 28.00 7.42 0.02
CA HIS A 795 28.44 8.82 0.04
C HIS A 795 29.52 9.08 1.10
N HIS A 796 29.57 8.29 2.16
CA HIS A 796 30.53 8.45 3.26
C HIS A 796 31.92 7.84 2.97
N GLU A 797 32.06 7.02 1.92
CA GLU A 797 33.35 6.46 1.50
C GLU A 797 34.11 7.36 0.50
N THR A 798 33.49 8.43 -0.01
CA THR A 798 34.06 9.34 -1.02
C THR A 798 34.34 10.76 -0.47
N GLU A 799 34.00 11.07 0.77
CA GLU A 799 34.44 12.24 1.54
C GLU A 799 35.55 11.83 2.56
#